data_9557149337e83da4f6bdee91f4fc32b7
#
_entry.id   9557149337e83da4f6bdee91f4fc32b7
#
_cell.length_a   1.000
_cell.length_b   1.000
_cell.length_c   1.000
_cell.angle_alpha   90.00
_cell.angle_beta   90.00
_cell.angle_gamma   90.00
#
_symmetry.space_group_name_H-M   'P 1'
#
loop_
_entity.id
_entity.type
_entity.pdbx_description
1 polymer ?
#
loop_
_entity_poly.entity_id
_entity_poly.type
_entity_poly.pdbx_seq_one_letter_code
_entity_poly.pdbx_strand_id
1 'polypeptide(L)'
;MREKRLDIQGLRALAVGLVVIYHLWPGRLSGGYIGVDIFFVISGFLITSHLVREVDRTGTVSLGKFWARRIRRLLPAAFTVLVFSLVAALIILPKSLVRQAVFEIGASALYLQNWVLAGNSVDYLAADNKPSIVQHFWTLSVEEQFYIFWPVLIVVAIWVARKLGRNASSPRRAVAIALVAVGIISFLWSVYATATDPSSAYFITPTRVWEFVIGGLLVFVRSWDQVTLGERSRDRVRLIGGWMGVALILVAAAFFNEDTPFPGYAALLPVVGAALLLYFGRSDLAWSPGSISRFAPIQVLGDISYAVYLWHWPLIVLYPYVFGSDFVVLGGLAILVVSVVLGLLTKKFIEDPARYPRERLNRTSVAFAFMMAGVLVLTGASGATTLKIDADQRAVALRAAALQEGGSCYGAAVMDEANDCEDPFLVTSTVDPAFAADDRYWEKGIRSQDTCSRQPVTEVSPDARCQYGDVDSPAMTIALVGDSHAEHLIDPLVTYAETHNWRVVVFSLSGCTGLETTDDFEQPLSSGQAECVAWGAETQAEIMARNDIDVVLYSNRPSGKVASSEHAVDVWDEVRASGKTVLAMRNVPELPSNETAPECIEASDDSYDPCAWTPDDDSDFMLDAAGDSSSPTPVVDISDYLCSEDRCHMVIGGLIVYFDDNHLSYTFAQSLSPYLGAAIEKALE
;
A
#
# COMPACT_ATOMS: atom_id res chain seq x y z
N MET A 1 42.03 2.79 -18.58
CA MET A 1 40.93 3.20 -17.71
C MET A 1 39.73 3.51 -18.60
N ARG A 2 38.53 2.91 -18.40
CA ARG A 2 37.33 3.31 -19.16
C ARG A 2 36.88 4.68 -18.68
N GLU A 3 36.65 5.58 -19.58
CA GLU A 3 36.03 6.88 -19.27
C GLU A 3 34.71 6.68 -18.54
N LYS A 4 34.58 7.30 -17.38
CA LYS A 4 33.33 7.24 -16.55
C LYS A 4 32.22 7.97 -17.32
N ARG A 5 31.08 7.34 -17.53
CA ARG A 5 29.90 7.94 -18.15
C ARG A 5 29.28 8.97 -17.20
N LEU A 6 29.71 10.23 -17.29
CA LEU A 6 29.28 11.33 -16.42
C LEU A 6 27.80 11.69 -16.61
N ASP A 7 27.28 11.51 -17.81
CA ASP A 7 25.88 11.66 -18.18
C ASP A 7 24.97 10.69 -17.44
N ILE A 8 25.38 9.42 -17.25
CA ILE A 8 24.62 8.45 -16.46
C ILE A 8 24.59 8.85 -14.98
N GLN A 9 25.69 9.39 -14.44
CA GLN A 9 25.67 9.87 -13.06
C GLN A 9 24.76 11.10 -12.90
N GLY A 10 24.74 12.00 -13.91
CA GLY A 10 23.79 13.11 -13.93
C GLY A 10 22.34 12.65 -13.94
N LEU A 11 22.02 11.65 -14.76
CA LEU A 11 20.67 11.07 -14.81
C LEU A 11 20.28 10.38 -13.51
N ARG A 12 21.20 9.69 -12.84
CA ARG A 12 20.96 9.10 -11.50
C ARG A 12 20.76 10.17 -10.43
N ALA A 13 21.49 11.29 -10.50
CA ALA A 13 21.30 12.41 -9.59
C ALA A 13 19.91 13.05 -9.77
N LEU A 14 19.47 13.22 -11.03
CA LEU A 14 18.14 13.71 -11.35
C LEU A 14 17.07 12.75 -10.79
N ALA A 15 17.21 11.46 -11.06
CA ALA A 15 16.24 10.44 -10.62
C ALA A 15 16.07 10.39 -9.10
N VAL A 16 17.18 10.33 -8.34
CA VAL A 16 17.09 10.33 -6.86
C VAL A 16 16.58 11.66 -6.32
N GLY A 17 16.94 12.78 -6.97
CA GLY A 17 16.45 14.11 -6.59
C GLY A 17 14.93 14.21 -6.72
N LEU A 18 14.36 13.73 -7.84
CA LEU A 18 12.91 13.73 -8.06
C LEU A 18 12.19 12.90 -6.99
N VAL A 19 12.65 11.67 -6.72
CA VAL A 19 12.04 10.78 -5.71
C VAL A 19 12.12 11.39 -4.31
N VAL A 20 13.29 11.88 -3.89
CA VAL A 20 13.47 12.41 -2.53
C VAL A 20 12.66 13.70 -2.33
N ILE A 21 12.60 14.58 -3.35
CA ILE A 21 11.79 15.80 -3.27
C ILE A 21 10.29 15.47 -3.20
N TYR A 22 9.83 14.49 -4.00
CA TYR A 22 8.45 14.01 -3.95
C TYR A 22 8.07 13.50 -2.56
N HIS A 23 8.89 12.63 -1.97
CA HIS A 23 8.61 12.08 -0.65
C HIS A 23 8.70 13.11 0.49
N LEU A 24 9.52 14.15 0.33
CA LEU A 24 9.63 15.23 1.31
C LEU A 24 8.54 16.31 1.15
N TRP A 25 8.12 16.58 -0.06
CA TRP A 25 7.14 17.65 -0.37
C TRP A 25 6.22 17.23 -1.53
N PRO A 26 5.32 16.24 -1.34
CA PRO A 26 4.45 15.71 -2.41
C PRO A 26 3.59 16.79 -3.05
N GLY A 27 3.07 17.72 -2.28
CA GLY A 27 2.26 18.83 -2.78
C GLY A 27 3.03 19.85 -3.66
N ARG A 28 4.39 19.77 -3.72
CA ARG A 28 5.20 20.65 -4.60
C ARG A 28 5.69 19.98 -5.86
N LEU A 29 5.83 18.66 -5.85
CA LEU A 29 6.32 17.88 -6.98
C LEU A 29 5.59 16.52 -7.03
N SER A 30 4.31 16.55 -7.36
CA SER A 30 3.42 15.39 -7.31
C SER A 30 3.86 14.21 -8.19
N GLY A 31 4.45 14.46 -9.35
CA GLY A 31 4.94 13.42 -10.26
C GLY A 31 6.39 12.95 -10.02
N GLY A 32 7.03 13.34 -8.89
CA GLY A 32 8.45 13.01 -8.66
C GLY A 32 8.74 11.50 -8.50
N TYR A 33 7.73 10.68 -8.25
CA TYR A 33 7.83 9.22 -8.17
C TYR A 33 8.38 8.58 -9.47
N ILE A 34 8.23 9.23 -10.64
CA ILE A 34 8.78 8.78 -11.92
C ILE A 34 10.32 8.61 -11.92
N GLY A 35 11.02 9.12 -10.92
CA GLY A 35 12.44 8.88 -10.76
C GLY A 35 12.79 7.39 -10.66
N VAL A 36 11.87 6.55 -10.20
CA VAL A 36 12.02 5.08 -10.16
C VAL A 36 12.12 4.51 -11.58
N ASP A 37 11.26 4.94 -12.50
CA ASP A 37 11.24 4.49 -13.91
C ASP A 37 12.55 4.84 -14.60
N ILE A 38 13.09 6.02 -14.30
CA ILE A 38 14.42 6.43 -14.79
C ILE A 38 15.50 5.47 -14.33
N PHE A 39 15.47 5.03 -13.05
CA PHE A 39 16.41 4.02 -12.54
C PHE A 39 16.24 2.67 -13.24
N PHE A 40 15.02 2.22 -13.54
CA PHE A 40 14.78 0.99 -14.28
C PHE A 40 15.36 1.03 -15.69
N VAL A 41 15.18 2.13 -16.40
CA VAL A 41 15.81 2.34 -17.73
C VAL A 41 17.34 2.33 -17.65
N ILE A 42 17.94 3.02 -16.65
CA ILE A 42 19.39 3.02 -16.42
C ILE A 42 19.89 1.59 -16.14
N SER A 43 19.20 0.85 -15.27
CA SER A 43 19.56 -0.52 -14.90
C SER A 43 19.46 -1.46 -16.09
N GLY A 44 18.39 -1.38 -16.87
CA GLY A 44 18.24 -2.11 -18.12
C GLY A 44 19.39 -1.87 -19.09
N PHE A 45 19.78 -0.61 -19.30
CA PHE A 45 20.90 -0.25 -20.14
C PHE A 45 22.25 -0.78 -19.64
N LEU A 46 22.55 -0.58 -18.36
CA LEU A 46 23.87 -0.93 -17.81
C LEU A 46 24.05 -2.45 -17.73
N ILE A 47 23.03 -3.18 -17.30
CA ILE A 47 23.07 -4.63 -17.14
C ILE A 47 23.15 -5.31 -18.51
N THR A 48 22.27 -4.93 -19.43
CA THR A 48 22.29 -5.49 -20.80
C THR A 48 23.62 -5.18 -21.50
N SER A 49 24.15 -3.95 -21.36
CA SER A 49 25.48 -3.60 -21.88
C SER A 49 26.60 -4.47 -21.32
N HIS A 50 26.51 -4.85 -20.05
CA HIS A 50 27.51 -5.71 -19.42
C HIS A 50 27.41 -7.15 -19.93
N LEU A 51 26.20 -7.70 -19.95
CA LEU A 51 25.92 -9.08 -20.35
C LEU A 51 26.21 -9.32 -21.85
N VAL A 52 25.77 -8.40 -22.73
CA VAL A 52 26.02 -8.50 -24.17
C VAL A 52 27.53 -8.45 -24.47
N ARG A 53 28.29 -7.60 -23.79
CA ARG A 53 29.77 -7.58 -23.94
C ARG A 53 30.41 -8.86 -23.42
N GLU A 54 29.90 -9.50 -22.39
CA GLU A 54 30.38 -10.79 -21.91
C GLU A 54 30.09 -11.88 -22.97
N VAL A 55 28.88 -11.89 -23.53
CA VAL A 55 28.49 -12.79 -24.64
C VAL A 55 29.35 -12.62 -25.86
N ASP A 56 29.64 -11.38 -26.27
CA ASP A 56 30.54 -11.09 -27.44
C ASP A 56 31.94 -11.65 -27.24
N ARG A 57 32.42 -11.68 -26.00
CA ARG A 57 33.79 -12.13 -25.68
C ARG A 57 33.91 -13.61 -25.41
N THR A 58 32.91 -14.24 -24.83
CA THR A 58 32.97 -15.61 -24.29
C THR A 58 31.94 -16.54 -24.90
N GLY A 59 30.99 -16.00 -25.65
CA GLY A 59 29.86 -16.74 -26.23
C GLY A 59 28.75 -17.07 -25.21
N THR A 60 28.92 -16.77 -23.94
CA THR A 60 27.95 -17.08 -22.88
C THR A 60 28.06 -16.08 -21.73
N VAL A 61 27.21 -16.25 -20.69
CA VAL A 61 27.23 -15.45 -19.46
C VAL A 61 27.60 -16.34 -18.28
N SER A 62 28.52 -15.88 -17.43
CA SER A 62 28.83 -16.52 -16.16
C SER A 62 27.89 -16.03 -15.06
N LEU A 63 26.74 -16.71 -14.88
CA LEU A 63 25.69 -16.31 -13.96
C LEU A 63 26.22 -16.10 -12.52
N GLY A 64 26.93 -17.07 -11.96
CA GLY A 64 27.43 -16.97 -10.58
C GLY A 64 28.39 -15.79 -10.37
N LYS A 65 29.27 -15.47 -11.35
CA LYS A 65 30.15 -14.30 -11.28
C LYS A 65 29.36 -13.00 -11.41
N PHE A 66 28.32 -13.00 -12.24
CA PHE A 66 27.46 -11.83 -12.41
C PHE A 66 26.74 -11.54 -11.09
N TRP A 67 26.04 -12.49 -10.52
CA TRP A 67 25.30 -12.29 -9.25
C TRP A 67 26.23 -11.95 -8.09
N ALA A 68 27.39 -12.60 -7.95
CA ALA A 68 28.34 -12.25 -6.90
C ALA A 68 28.83 -10.79 -6.95
N ARG A 69 28.96 -10.21 -8.17
CA ARG A 69 29.30 -8.78 -8.32
C ARG A 69 28.13 -7.87 -7.86
N ARG A 70 26.88 -8.28 -8.08
CA ARG A 70 25.70 -7.53 -7.64
C ARG A 70 25.53 -7.60 -6.13
N ILE A 71 25.59 -8.81 -5.57
CA ILE A 71 25.57 -9.04 -4.13
C ILE A 71 26.55 -8.11 -3.41
N ARG A 72 27.81 -8.10 -3.82
CA ARG A 72 28.83 -7.23 -3.20
C ARG A 72 28.59 -5.74 -3.36
N ARG A 73 27.86 -5.34 -4.38
CA ARG A 73 27.58 -3.92 -4.67
C ARG A 73 26.38 -3.39 -3.90
N LEU A 74 25.32 -4.18 -3.76
CA LEU A 74 23.99 -3.69 -3.33
C LEU A 74 23.65 -4.16 -1.91
N LEU A 75 23.81 -5.46 -1.61
CA LEU A 75 23.37 -6.04 -0.36
C LEU A 75 24.01 -5.45 0.91
N PRO A 76 25.31 -5.09 0.96
CA PRO A 76 25.89 -4.55 2.19
C PRO A 76 25.20 -3.27 2.66
N ALA A 77 24.90 -2.35 1.75
CA ALA A 77 24.19 -1.11 2.08
C ALA A 77 22.71 -1.39 2.40
N ALA A 78 22.02 -2.23 1.60
CA ALA A 78 20.64 -2.61 1.87
C ALA A 78 20.47 -3.26 3.24
N PHE A 79 21.30 -4.25 3.59
CA PHE A 79 21.25 -4.91 4.89
C PHE A 79 21.58 -3.96 6.05
N THR A 80 22.47 -2.99 5.86
CA THR A 80 22.75 -1.97 6.88
C THR A 80 21.51 -1.14 7.19
N VAL A 81 20.78 -0.71 6.15
CA VAL A 81 19.55 0.07 6.34
C VAL A 81 18.43 -0.80 6.92
N LEU A 82 18.29 -2.06 6.48
CA LEU A 82 17.29 -2.98 7.05
C LEU A 82 17.56 -3.28 8.53
N VAL A 83 18.83 -3.47 8.94
CA VAL A 83 19.19 -3.62 10.35
C VAL A 83 18.89 -2.35 11.15
N PHE A 84 19.24 -1.18 10.61
CA PHE A 84 18.88 0.10 11.22
C PHE A 84 17.35 0.21 11.37
N SER A 85 16.58 -0.08 10.30
CA SER A 85 15.12 0.00 10.30
C SER A 85 14.50 -0.97 11.32
N LEU A 86 15.05 -2.19 11.45
CA LEU A 86 14.60 -3.15 12.45
C LEU A 86 14.81 -2.64 13.87
N VAL A 87 16.01 -2.14 14.16
CA VAL A 87 16.33 -1.61 15.50
C VAL A 87 15.50 -0.36 15.79
N ALA A 88 15.36 0.54 14.82
CA ALA A 88 14.55 1.75 14.96
C ALA A 88 13.06 1.43 15.15
N ALA A 89 12.52 0.46 14.41
CA ALA A 89 11.14 0.01 14.58
C ALA A 89 10.88 -0.50 16.00
N LEU A 90 11.80 -1.28 16.56
CA LEU A 90 11.67 -1.84 17.91
C LEU A 90 11.82 -0.80 19.05
N ILE A 91 12.44 0.35 18.79
CA ILE A 91 12.74 1.36 19.82
C ILE A 91 11.84 2.59 19.69
N ILE A 92 11.46 2.97 18.46
CA ILE A 92 10.85 4.27 18.16
C ILE A 92 9.38 4.14 17.75
N LEU A 93 9.04 3.09 16.98
CA LEU A 93 7.66 2.97 16.49
C LEU A 93 6.72 2.53 17.62
N PRO A 94 5.46 3.00 17.60
CA PRO A 94 4.38 2.45 18.41
C PRO A 94 4.28 0.93 18.24
N LYS A 95 3.92 0.21 19.32
CA LYS A 95 3.80 -1.26 19.29
C LYS A 95 2.79 -1.75 18.25
N SER A 96 1.73 -0.97 18.04
CA SER A 96 0.72 -1.18 17.00
C SER A 96 1.32 -1.31 15.59
N LEU A 97 2.40 -0.58 15.27
CA LEU A 97 3.04 -0.57 13.96
C LEU A 97 4.24 -1.54 13.84
N VAL A 98 4.74 -2.06 14.96
CA VAL A 98 5.95 -2.91 14.96
C VAL A 98 5.75 -4.19 14.17
N ARG A 99 4.59 -4.84 14.29
CA ARG A 99 4.28 -6.09 13.58
C ARG A 99 4.41 -5.94 12.07
N GLN A 100 3.73 -4.94 11.50
CA GLN A 100 3.80 -4.63 10.07
C GLN A 100 5.23 -4.30 9.64
N ALA A 101 5.91 -3.40 10.36
CA ALA A 101 7.28 -3.00 10.04
C ALA A 101 8.25 -4.19 10.01
N VAL A 102 8.20 -5.07 11.01
CA VAL A 102 9.07 -6.25 11.12
C VAL A 102 8.78 -7.27 10.02
N PHE A 103 7.51 -7.53 9.69
CA PHE A 103 7.12 -8.40 8.59
C PHE A 103 7.67 -7.87 7.25
N GLU A 104 7.48 -6.59 6.98
CA GLU A 104 7.94 -5.95 5.74
C GLU A 104 9.47 -5.86 5.65
N ILE A 105 10.20 -5.74 6.77
CA ILE A 105 11.66 -5.87 6.81
C ILE A 105 12.10 -7.27 6.40
N GLY A 106 11.42 -8.30 6.86
CA GLY A 106 11.64 -9.68 6.44
C GLY A 106 11.40 -9.88 4.94
N ALA A 107 10.28 -9.37 4.42
CA ALA A 107 9.94 -9.38 2.99
C ALA A 107 10.96 -8.59 2.15
N SER A 108 11.42 -7.44 2.64
CA SER A 108 12.45 -6.61 2.00
C SER A 108 13.80 -7.33 1.93
N ALA A 109 14.18 -8.08 2.97
CA ALA A 109 15.40 -8.90 2.97
C ALA A 109 15.37 -10.02 1.93
N LEU A 110 14.18 -10.52 1.61
CA LEU A 110 13.91 -11.50 0.55
C LEU A 110 13.65 -10.89 -0.82
N TYR A 111 13.61 -9.55 -0.92
CA TYR A 111 13.21 -8.82 -2.14
C TYR A 111 11.80 -9.19 -2.64
N LEU A 112 10.86 -9.36 -1.72
CA LEU A 112 9.44 -9.64 -1.98
C LEU A 112 8.52 -8.48 -1.59
N GLN A 113 9.06 -7.35 -1.12
CA GLN A 113 8.30 -6.20 -0.63
C GLN A 113 7.26 -5.67 -1.65
N ASN A 114 7.58 -5.69 -2.92
CA ASN A 114 6.67 -5.26 -3.98
C ASN A 114 5.42 -6.15 -4.09
N TRP A 115 5.53 -7.44 -3.80
CA TRP A 115 4.38 -8.35 -3.78
C TRP A 115 3.55 -8.22 -2.52
N VAL A 116 4.19 -7.94 -1.38
CA VAL A 116 3.49 -7.61 -0.13
C VAL A 116 2.65 -6.36 -0.32
N LEU A 117 3.23 -5.28 -0.86
CA LEU A 117 2.48 -4.05 -1.11
C LEU A 117 1.40 -4.21 -2.19
N ALA A 118 1.63 -5.02 -3.22
CA ALA A 118 0.60 -5.34 -4.19
C ALA A 118 -0.58 -6.11 -3.56
N GLY A 119 -0.30 -7.02 -2.64
CA GLY A 119 -1.34 -7.70 -1.86
C GLY A 119 -2.14 -6.74 -0.98
N ASN A 120 -1.43 -5.89 -0.24
CA ASN A 120 -2.07 -4.90 0.64
C ASN A 120 -2.86 -3.83 -0.13
N SER A 121 -2.46 -3.46 -1.35
CA SER A 121 -3.14 -2.43 -2.15
C SER A 121 -4.45 -2.91 -2.80
N VAL A 122 -4.67 -4.21 -2.87
CA VAL A 122 -5.95 -4.83 -3.30
C VAL A 122 -6.91 -4.96 -2.12
N ASP A 123 -6.38 -4.96 -0.89
CA ASP A 123 -7.18 -4.91 0.32
C ASP A 123 -7.53 -3.44 0.61
N TYR A 124 -8.78 -3.05 0.38
CA TYR A 124 -9.27 -1.68 0.60
C TYR A 124 -8.97 -1.18 2.02
N LEU A 125 -9.09 -2.07 3.00
CA LEU A 125 -8.86 -1.76 4.42
C LEU A 125 -7.37 -1.65 4.77
N ALA A 126 -6.48 -2.24 3.97
CA ALA A 126 -5.04 -2.08 4.11
C ALA A 126 -4.51 -0.82 3.40
N ALA A 127 -5.33 -0.17 2.53
CA ALA A 127 -4.95 1.07 1.84
C ALA A 127 -4.80 2.25 2.82
N ASP A 128 -5.51 2.24 3.94
CA ASP A 128 -5.41 3.25 5.02
C ASP A 128 -4.24 2.99 5.97
N ASN A 129 -3.49 1.91 5.80
CA ASN A 129 -2.32 1.63 6.62
C ASN A 129 -1.22 2.69 6.42
N LYS A 130 -0.69 3.18 7.54
CA LYS A 130 0.46 4.10 7.51
C LYS A 130 1.66 3.49 6.76
N PRO A 131 2.40 4.31 5.99
CA PRO A 131 3.53 3.84 5.22
C PRO A 131 4.59 3.17 6.11
N SER A 132 5.00 1.95 5.80
CA SER A 132 6.00 1.26 6.59
C SER A 132 7.39 1.84 6.40
N ILE A 133 8.25 1.68 7.42
CA ILE A 133 9.64 2.17 7.47
C ILE A 133 10.51 1.67 6.29
N VAL A 134 10.13 0.60 5.61
CA VAL A 134 10.88 0.00 4.49
C VAL A 134 10.07 -0.08 3.19
N GLN A 135 8.91 0.60 3.10
CA GLN A 135 8.05 0.55 1.92
C GLN A 135 8.83 0.75 0.61
N HIS A 136 9.73 1.72 0.56
CA HIS A 136 10.53 2.04 -0.63
C HIS A 136 11.40 0.87 -1.16
N PHE A 137 11.61 -0.20 -0.39
CA PHE A 137 12.29 -1.41 -0.86
C PHE A 137 11.54 -2.16 -1.96
N TRP A 138 10.27 -1.82 -2.22
CA TRP A 138 9.53 -2.41 -3.34
C TRP A 138 10.24 -2.22 -4.70
N THR A 139 10.83 -1.05 -4.92
CA THR A 139 11.55 -0.75 -6.18
C THR A 139 12.81 -1.60 -6.31
N LEU A 140 13.52 -1.78 -5.19
CA LEU A 140 14.69 -2.64 -5.13
C LEU A 140 14.31 -4.12 -5.33
N SER A 141 13.14 -4.53 -4.84
CA SER A 141 12.62 -5.88 -5.07
C SER A 141 12.39 -6.13 -6.56
N VAL A 142 11.75 -5.21 -7.26
CA VAL A 142 11.59 -5.27 -8.73
C VAL A 142 12.96 -5.32 -9.44
N GLU A 143 13.91 -4.46 -9.03
CA GLU A 143 15.24 -4.40 -9.63
C GLU A 143 16.06 -5.68 -9.41
N GLU A 144 16.03 -6.28 -8.20
CA GLU A 144 16.78 -7.51 -7.92
C GLU A 144 16.13 -8.73 -8.60
N GLN A 145 14.80 -8.79 -8.68
CA GLN A 145 14.09 -9.78 -9.49
C GLN A 145 14.52 -9.69 -10.96
N PHE A 146 14.60 -8.47 -11.51
CA PHE A 146 15.17 -8.25 -12.83
C PHE A 146 16.64 -8.76 -12.93
N TYR A 147 17.48 -8.53 -11.93
CA TYR A 147 18.87 -9.03 -11.93
C TYR A 147 18.97 -10.55 -11.84
N ILE A 148 17.98 -11.22 -11.28
CA ILE A 148 17.91 -12.69 -11.26
C ILE A 148 17.51 -13.22 -12.65
N PHE A 149 16.42 -12.72 -13.21
CA PHE A 149 15.83 -13.26 -14.43
C PHE A 149 16.51 -12.82 -15.71
N TRP A 150 17.04 -11.60 -15.78
CA TRP A 150 17.58 -11.02 -17.01
C TRP A 150 18.78 -11.78 -17.60
N PRO A 151 19.83 -12.16 -16.85
CA PRO A 151 20.92 -12.92 -17.40
C PRO A 151 20.49 -14.35 -17.81
N VAL A 152 19.50 -14.92 -17.11
CA VAL A 152 18.93 -16.24 -17.49
C VAL A 152 18.19 -16.11 -18.83
N LEU A 153 17.35 -15.09 -19.02
CA LEU A 153 16.67 -14.82 -20.27
C LEU A 153 17.65 -14.72 -21.44
N ILE A 154 18.76 -14.00 -21.26
CA ILE A 154 19.79 -13.85 -22.29
C ILE A 154 20.45 -15.20 -22.62
N VAL A 155 20.79 -16.01 -21.62
CA VAL A 155 21.36 -17.35 -21.81
C VAL A 155 20.38 -18.26 -22.57
N VAL A 156 19.11 -18.27 -22.16
CA VAL A 156 18.05 -19.05 -22.81
C VAL A 156 17.85 -18.61 -24.26
N ALA A 157 17.80 -17.30 -24.53
CA ALA A 157 17.67 -16.76 -25.89
C ALA A 157 18.79 -17.24 -26.81
N ILE A 158 20.03 -17.23 -26.31
CA ILE A 158 21.20 -17.72 -27.06
C ILE A 158 21.12 -19.26 -27.29
N TRP A 159 20.73 -19.99 -26.27
CA TRP A 159 20.58 -21.45 -26.35
C TRP A 159 19.49 -21.89 -27.35
N VAL A 160 18.33 -21.22 -27.31
CA VAL A 160 17.24 -21.45 -28.27
C VAL A 160 17.69 -21.14 -29.70
N ALA A 161 18.37 -20.01 -29.93
CA ALA A 161 18.87 -19.63 -31.24
C ALA A 161 19.85 -20.66 -31.82
N ARG A 162 20.73 -21.21 -30.97
CA ARG A 162 21.66 -22.29 -31.36
C ARG A 162 20.96 -23.59 -31.73
N LYS A 163 19.93 -23.99 -30.97
CA LYS A 163 19.14 -25.22 -31.23
C LYS A 163 18.31 -25.12 -32.52
N LEU A 164 17.80 -23.97 -32.87
CA LEU A 164 16.99 -23.77 -34.07
C LEU A 164 17.83 -23.80 -35.37
N GLY A 165 19.13 -24.16 -35.32
CA GLY A 165 19.98 -24.35 -36.50
C GLY A 165 20.15 -23.13 -37.39
N ARG A 166 19.67 -21.96 -36.93
CA ARG A 166 19.95 -20.71 -37.60
C ARG A 166 21.42 -20.45 -37.42
N ASN A 167 22.22 -20.68 -38.48
CA ASN A 167 23.61 -20.25 -38.58
C ASN A 167 23.67 -18.86 -37.97
N ALA A 168 24.34 -18.76 -36.84
CA ALA A 168 24.17 -17.72 -35.86
C ALA A 168 24.37 -16.34 -36.48
N SER A 169 23.32 -15.81 -37.06
CA SER A 169 23.16 -14.38 -37.20
C SER A 169 23.25 -13.81 -35.81
N SER A 170 24.43 -13.51 -35.40
CA SER A 170 24.96 -13.11 -34.09
C SER A 170 24.04 -13.35 -32.86
N PRO A 171 24.57 -13.90 -31.75
CA PRO A 171 23.87 -14.02 -30.47
C PRO A 171 23.13 -12.74 -30.06
N ARG A 172 23.65 -11.60 -30.49
CA ARG A 172 23.03 -10.27 -30.28
C ARG A 172 21.62 -10.16 -30.87
N ARG A 173 21.36 -10.70 -32.09
CA ARG A 173 20.01 -10.62 -32.69
C ARG A 173 19.01 -11.47 -31.91
N ALA A 174 19.43 -12.65 -31.47
CA ALA A 174 18.57 -13.51 -30.65
C ALA A 174 18.17 -12.82 -29.33
N VAL A 175 19.16 -12.22 -28.66
CA VAL A 175 18.91 -11.44 -27.44
C VAL A 175 17.96 -10.27 -27.74
N ALA A 176 18.23 -9.47 -28.77
CA ALA A 176 17.37 -8.32 -29.11
C ALA A 176 15.93 -8.74 -29.39
N ILE A 177 15.71 -9.83 -30.13
CA ILE A 177 14.37 -10.37 -30.43
C ILE A 177 13.67 -10.82 -29.12
N ALA A 178 14.39 -11.52 -28.23
CA ALA A 178 13.83 -11.94 -26.96
C ALA A 178 13.43 -10.75 -26.08
N LEU A 179 14.28 -9.69 -26.05
CA LEU A 179 13.97 -8.47 -25.30
C LEU A 179 12.76 -7.75 -25.88
N VAL A 180 12.66 -7.62 -27.19
CA VAL A 180 11.49 -7.00 -27.84
C VAL A 180 10.22 -7.77 -27.51
N ALA A 181 10.24 -9.11 -27.59
CA ALA A 181 9.07 -9.93 -27.26
C ALA A 181 8.63 -9.75 -25.80
N VAL A 182 9.58 -9.84 -24.85
CA VAL A 182 9.30 -9.63 -23.42
C VAL A 182 8.80 -8.21 -23.16
N GLY A 183 9.40 -7.20 -23.80
CA GLY A 183 9.00 -5.81 -23.67
C GLY A 183 7.58 -5.55 -24.15
N ILE A 184 7.18 -6.11 -25.30
CA ILE A 184 5.83 -5.97 -25.83
C ILE A 184 4.82 -6.64 -24.87
N ILE A 185 5.11 -7.88 -24.44
CA ILE A 185 4.21 -8.59 -23.52
C ILE A 185 4.06 -7.82 -22.21
N SER A 186 5.16 -7.37 -21.62
CA SER A 186 5.15 -6.60 -20.36
C SER A 186 4.42 -5.26 -20.52
N PHE A 187 4.62 -4.55 -21.63
CA PHE A 187 3.94 -3.28 -21.88
C PHE A 187 2.43 -3.44 -22.05
N LEU A 188 2.01 -4.42 -22.85
CA LEU A 188 0.57 -4.72 -23.02
C LEU A 188 -0.07 -5.14 -21.69
N TRP A 189 0.62 -5.96 -20.91
CA TRP A 189 0.18 -6.32 -19.56
C TRP A 189 0.12 -5.10 -18.64
N SER A 190 1.11 -4.20 -18.70
CA SER A 190 1.13 -2.95 -17.92
C SER A 190 -0.09 -2.08 -18.23
N VAL A 191 -0.41 -1.90 -19.51
CA VAL A 191 -1.59 -1.11 -19.91
C VAL A 191 -2.88 -1.77 -19.43
N TYR A 192 -3.01 -3.08 -19.60
CA TYR A 192 -4.19 -3.83 -19.16
C TYR A 192 -4.35 -3.78 -17.64
N ALA A 193 -3.32 -4.17 -16.89
CA ALA A 193 -3.37 -4.22 -15.43
C ALA A 193 -3.60 -2.82 -14.81
N THR A 194 -3.01 -1.76 -15.36
CA THR A 194 -3.26 -0.39 -14.90
C THR A 194 -4.70 0.06 -15.13
N ALA A 195 -5.36 -0.47 -16.17
CA ALA A 195 -6.76 -0.12 -16.44
C ALA A 195 -7.75 -0.92 -15.58
N THR A 196 -7.36 -2.11 -15.11
CA THR A 196 -8.25 -3.01 -14.35
C THR A 196 -7.99 -2.97 -12.84
N ASP A 197 -6.73 -2.80 -12.42
CA ASP A 197 -6.30 -2.76 -11.02
C ASP A 197 -5.05 -1.88 -10.92
N PRO A 198 -5.21 -0.53 -10.91
CA PRO A 198 -4.09 0.41 -10.90
C PRO A 198 -3.22 0.28 -9.65
N SER A 199 -3.80 -0.02 -8.51
CA SER A 199 -3.12 -0.09 -7.21
C SER A 199 -2.09 -1.21 -7.16
N SER A 200 -2.48 -2.44 -7.52
CA SER A 200 -1.57 -3.58 -7.62
C SER A 200 -0.59 -3.42 -8.80
N ALA A 201 -1.07 -2.90 -9.95
CA ALA A 201 -0.25 -2.72 -11.15
C ALA A 201 0.98 -1.83 -10.90
N TYR A 202 0.90 -0.90 -9.95
CA TYR A 202 2.00 -0.02 -9.55
C TYR A 202 3.20 -0.80 -9.02
N PHE A 203 2.99 -1.86 -8.25
CA PHE A 203 4.02 -2.59 -7.51
C PHE A 203 4.53 -3.85 -8.20
N ILE A 204 3.70 -4.56 -8.98
CA ILE A 204 4.07 -5.85 -9.52
C ILE A 204 5.16 -5.77 -10.60
N THR A 205 6.11 -6.71 -10.56
CA THR A 205 7.24 -6.74 -11.50
C THR A 205 6.84 -6.85 -12.98
N PRO A 206 5.83 -7.66 -13.39
CA PRO A 206 5.46 -7.81 -14.80
C PRO A 206 5.05 -6.51 -15.49
N THR A 207 4.47 -5.56 -14.79
CA THR A 207 4.03 -4.27 -15.34
C THR A 207 5.19 -3.30 -15.58
N ARG A 208 6.38 -3.58 -15.01
CA ARG A 208 7.58 -2.71 -15.01
C ARG A 208 8.71 -3.20 -15.90
N VAL A 209 8.73 -4.50 -16.29
CA VAL A 209 9.84 -5.11 -17.02
C VAL A 209 10.15 -4.40 -18.35
N TRP A 210 9.13 -3.87 -19.06
CA TRP A 210 9.30 -3.16 -20.32
C TRP A 210 10.16 -1.90 -20.19
N GLU A 211 10.21 -1.25 -19.04
CA GLU A 211 11.03 -0.07 -18.75
C GLU A 211 12.53 -0.44 -18.79
N PHE A 212 12.88 -1.57 -18.17
CA PHE A 212 14.24 -2.14 -18.28
C PHE A 212 14.56 -2.57 -19.72
N VAL A 213 13.55 -3.12 -20.44
CA VAL A 213 13.72 -3.53 -21.83
C VAL A 213 14.09 -2.33 -22.69
N ILE A 214 13.40 -1.18 -22.58
CA ILE A 214 13.71 0.03 -23.34
C ILE A 214 15.16 0.44 -23.10
N GLY A 215 15.60 0.49 -21.85
CA GLY A 215 17.01 0.75 -21.52
C GLY A 215 17.96 -0.29 -22.15
N GLY A 216 17.62 -1.57 -22.06
CA GLY A 216 18.40 -2.68 -22.64
C GLY A 216 18.50 -2.64 -24.16
N LEU A 217 17.44 -2.25 -24.86
CA LEU A 217 17.41 -2.16 -26.33
C LEU A 217 18.33 -1.09 -26.88
N LEU A 218 18.62 -0.03 -26.12
CA LEU A 218 19.59 1.00 -26.53
C LEU A 218 20.99 0.43 -26.80
N VAL A 219 21.33 -0.74 -26.23
CA VAL A 219 22.61 -1.43 -26.44
C VAL A 219 22.74 -1.95 -27.87
N PHE A 220 21.65 -2.20 -28.56
CA PHE A 220 21.58 -2.74 -29.91
C PHE A 220 21.42 -1.64 -30.97
N VAL A 221 21.11 -0.41 -30.56
CA VAL A 221 21.03 0.75 -31.44
C VAL A 221 22.45 1.19 -31.77
N ARG A 222 22.68 1.57 -33.05
CA ARG A 222 23.94 2.13 -33.48
C ARG A 222 24.28 3.39 -32.69
N SER A 223 25.50 3.46 -32.15
CA SER A 223 25.94 4.64 -31.42
C SER A 223 25.78 5.91 -32.28
N TRP A 224 25.28 6.98 -31.68
CA TRP A 224 25.11 8.26 -32.36
C TRP A 224 26.41 8.77 -32.97
N ASP A 225 27.59 8.47 -32.38
CA ASP A 225 28.90 8.81 -32.88
C ASP A 225 29.22 8.20 -34.24
N GLN A 226 28.53 7.10 -34.60
CA GLN A 226 28.69 6.37 -35.86
C GLN A 226 27.70 6.80 -36.94
N VAL A 227 26.86 7.79 -36.66
CA VAL A 227 25.88 8.31 -37.64
C VAL A 227 26.59 9.27 -38.57
N THR A 228 26.46 9.04 -39.88
CA THR A 228 27.13 9.78 -40.96
C THR A 228 26.44 11.12 -41.29
N LEU A 229 26.26 11.97 -40.29
CA LEU A 229 25.79 13.35 -40.45
C LEU A 229 26.98 14.31 -40.35
N GLY A 230 26.87 15.48 -40.98
CA GLY A 230 27.86 16.55 -40.76
C GLY A 230 27.92 16.96 -39.29
N GLU A 231 29.11 17.31 -38.78
CA GLU A 231 29.34 17.59 -37.34
C GLU A 231 28.32 18.57 -36.75
N ARG A 232 28.05 19.70 -37.42
CA ARG A 232 27.09 20.71 -36.95
C ARG A 232 25.65 20.16 -36.81
N SER A 233 25.22 19.29 -37.74
CA SER A 233 23.90 18.69 -37.72
C SER A 233 23.81 17.64 -36.62
N ARG A 234 24.85 16.85 -36.45
CA ARG A 234 24.95 15.84 -35.39
C ARG A 234 24.90 16.48 -34.01
N ASP A 235 25.61 17.57 -33.79
CA ASP A 235 25.63 18.30 -32.53
C ASP A 235 24.30 18.97 -32.22
N ARG A 236 23.61 19.54 -33.20
CA ARG A 236 22.27 20.10 -33.04
C ARG A 236 21.25 19.02 -32.61
N VAL A 237 21.26 17.86 -33.27
CA VAL A 237 20.35 16.77 -32.95
C VAL A 237 20.64 16.21 -31.54
N ARG A 238 21.91 16.10 -31.14
CA ARG A 238 22.31 15.75 -29.77
C ARG A 238 21.74 16.74 -28.72
N LEU A 239 21.91 18.02 -28.99
CA LEU A 239 21.44 19.07 -28.09
C LEU A 239 19.93 19.03 -27.95
N ILE A 240 19.22 18.98 -29.09
CA ILE A 240 17.75 18.92 -29.11
C ILE A 240 17.25 17.63 -28.43
N GLY A 241 17.79 16.48 -28.80
CA GLY A 241 17.38 15.19 -28.22
C GLY A 241 17.67 15.08 -26.72
N GLY A 242 18.81 15.64 -26.26
CA GLY A 242 19.13 15.69 -24.84
C GLY A 242 18.16 16.57 -24.05
N TRP A 243 17.88 17.80 -24.54
CA TRP A 243 16.92 18.69 -23.88
C TRP A 243 15.47 18.20 -23.96
N MET A 244 15.09 17.55 -25.06
CA MET A 244 13.79 16.90 -25.17
C MET A 244 13.64 15.80 -24.12
N GLY A 245 14.70 15.01 -23.88
CA GLY A 245 14.68 14.03 -22.80
C GLY A 245 14.49 14.64 -21.42
N VAL A 246 15.17 15.77 -21.12
CA VAL A 246 14.96 16.52 -19.88
C VAL A 246 13.53 17.06 -19.80
N ALA A 247 13.03 17.66 -20.88
CA ALA A 247 11.70 18.25 -20.91
C ALA A 247 10.59 17.19 -20.65
N LEU A 248 10.67 16.01 -21.27
CA LEU A 248 9.71 14.91 -21.03
C LEU A 248 9.69 14.48 -19.57
N ILE A 249 10.87 14.34 -18.94
CA ILE A 249 10.97 13.99 -17.52
C ILE A 249 10.38 15.10 -16.64
N LEU A 250 10.71 16.37 -16.90
CA LEU A 250 10.21 17.47 -16.08
C LEU A 250 8.70 17.70 -16.26
N VAL A 251 8.17 17.49 -17.47
CA VAL A 251 6.72 17.52 -17.72
C VAL A 251 6.03 16.42 -16.92
N ALA A 252 6.52 15.19 -16.97
CA ALA A 252 5.94 14.12 -16.15
C ALA A 252 6.01 14.44 -14.64
N ALA A 253 7.17 14.93 -14.16
CA ALA A 253 7.35 15.28 -12.75
C ALA A 253 6.44 16.42 -12.27
N ALA A 254 6.08 17.37 -13.16
CA ALA A 254 5.28 18.53 -12.81
C ALA A 254 3.77 18.33 -12.94
N PHE A 255 3.33 17.43 -13.83
CA PHE A 255 1.92 17.28 -14.18
C PHE A 255 1.30 15.93 -13.77
N PHE A 256 2.10 14.93 -13.46
CA PHE A 256 1.57 13.68 -12.93
C PHE A 256 1.21 13.85 -11.44
N ASN A 257 0.13 13.18 -11.05
CA ASN A 257 -0.40 13.18 -9.69
C ASN A 257 -0.93 11.77 -9.35
N GLU A 258 -1.63 11.64 -8.25
CA GLU A 258 -2.22 10.38 -7.76
C GLU A 258 -3.31 9.84 -8.69
N ASP A 259 -4.05 10.73 -9.39
CA ASP A 259 -5.10 10.34 -10.35
C ASP A 259 -4.54 9.86 -11.69
N THR A 260 -3.22 10.01 -11.93
CA THR A 260 -2.61 9.58 -13.19
C THR A 260 -2.60 8.05 -13.28
N PRO A 261 -3.24 7.41 -14.28
CA PRO A 261 -3.22 5.96 -14.46
C PRO A 261 -1.80 5.46 -14.71
N PHE A 262 -1.11 5.04 -13.65
CA PHE A 262 0.30 4.71 -13.68
C PHE A 262 0.56 3.29 -13.16
N PRO A 263 1.48 2.49 -13.80
CA PRO A 263 2.42 2.86 -14.86
C PRO A 263 1.81 2.93 -16.27
N GLY A 264 1.09 1.93 -16.73
CA GLY A 264 0.42 1.89 -18.02
C GLY A 264 1.18 2.59 -19.16
N TYR A 265 0.44 3.32 -19.99
CA TYR A 265 1.03 4.13 -21.07
C TYR A 265 1.63 5.45 -20.55
N ALA A 266 1.25 5.95 -19.38
CA ALA A 266 1.76 7.20 -18.84
C ALA A 266 3.29 7.13 -18.58
N ALA A 267 3.78 5.98 -18.12
CA ALA A 267 5.20 5.76 -17.88
C ALA A 267 6.06 5.85 -19.16
N LEU A 268 5.45 5.85 -20.37
CA LEU A 268 6.22 6.11 -21.61
C LEU A 268 6.91 7.47 -21.57
N LEU A 269 6.29 8.49 -20.96
CA LEU A 269 6.84 9.84 -20.94
C LEU A 269 8.21 9.90 -20.25
N PRO A 270 8.37 9.51 -18.98
CA PRO A 270 9.66 9.50 -18.29
C PRO A 270 10.63 8.47 -18.87
N VAL A 271 10.15 7.30 -19.30
CA VAL A 271 10.96 6.22 -19.87
C VAL A 271 11.62 6.65 -21.19
N VAL A 272 10.85 7.26 -22.10
CA VAL A 272 11.39 7.82 -23.36
C VAL A 272 12.34 8.97 -23.05
N GLY A 273 12.01 9.84 -22.08
CA GLY A 273 12.90 10.92 -21.64
C GLY A 273 14.26 10.40 -21.18
N ALA A 274 14.25 9.36 -20.32
CA ALA A 274 15.48 8.71 -19.85
C ALA A 274 16.26 8.03 -20.99
N ALA A 275 15.57 7.36 -21.92
CA ALA A 275 16.17 6.72 -23.08
C ALA A 275 16.87 7.74 -24.00
N LEU A 276 16.24 8.90 -24.24
CA LEU A 276 16.84 10.00 -25.02
C LEU A 276 18.11 10.54 -24.34
N LEU A 277 18.08 10.72 -23.01
CA LEU A 277 19.27 11.16 -22.27
C LEU A 277 20.41 10.13 -22.30
N LEU A 278 20.11 8.83 -22.21
CA LEU A 278 21.10 7.77 -22.34
C LEU A 278 21.72 7.70 -23.75
N TYR A 279 20.93 8.02 -24.78
CA TYR A 279 21.36 7.95 -26.18
C TYR A 279 22.09 9.19 -26.62
N PHE A 280 21.58 10.38 -26.29
CA PHE A 280 22.13 11.69 -26.73
C PHE A 280 22.97 12.40 -25.66
N GLY A 281 22.98 11.96 -24.41
CA GLY A 281 23.58 12.67 -23.27
C GLY A 281 25.10 12.80 -23.31
N ARG A 282 25.80 12.07 -24.17
CA ARG A 282 27.23 12.26 -24.43
C ARG A 282 27.48 13.49 -25.32
N SER A 283 27.50 14.66 -24.72
CA SER A 283 27.79 15.89 -25.46
C SER A 283 28.76 16.75 -24.67
N ASP A 284 29.78 17.28 -25.39
CA ASP A 284 30.73 18.24 -24.87
C ASP A 284 30.34 19.69 -25.17
N LEU A 285 29.18 19.87 -25.83
CA LEU A 285 28.66 21.19 -26.14
C LEU A 285 28.30 21.94 -24.85
N ALA A 286 28.71 23.22 -24.80
CA ALA A 286 28.28 24.10 -23.71
C ALA A 286 26.75 24.11 -23.61
N TRP A 287 26.24 24.11 -22.38
CA TRP A 287 24.79 24.09 -22.07
C TRP A 287 24.02 22.84 -22.50
N SER A 288 24.71 21.77 -22.90
CA SER A 288 24.06 20.47 -23.08
C SER A 288 23.77 19.81 -21.74
N PRO A 289 22.74 18.94 -21.60
CA PRO A 289 22.53 18.15 -20.40
C PRO A 289 23.78 17.36 -19.98
N GLY A 290 24.56 16.88 -20.97
CA GLY A 290 25.83 16.19 -20.74
C GLY A 290 26.92 17.08 -20.11
N SER A 291 27.00 18.34 -20.46
CA SER A 291 27.96 19.27 -19.85
C SER A 291 27.54 19.69 -18.46
N ILE A 292 26.24 19.92 -18.24
CA ILE A 292 25.66 20.25 -16.91
C ILE A 292 25.90 19.09 -15.95
N SER A 293 25.72 17.84 -16.42
CA SER A 293 25.93 16.66 -15.60
C SER A 293 27.35 16.49 -15.06
N ARG A 294 28.36 17.20 -15.64
CA ARG A 294 29.75 17.19 -15.16
C ARG A 294 29.98 18.02 -13.88
N PHE A 295 29.01 18.83 -13.47
CA PHE A 295 29.12 19.61 -12.23
C PHE A 295 29.37 18.69 -11.04
N ALA A 296 30.40 18.99 -10.24
CA ALA A 296 30.88 18.08 -9.20
C ALA A 296 29.81 17.65 -8.19
N PRO A 297 28.94 18.52 -7.66
CA PRO A 297 27.84 18.11 -6.78
C PRO A 297 26.86 17.10 -7.43
N ILE A 298 26.54 17.26 -8.70
CA ILE A 298 25.71 16.34 -9.47
C ILE A 298 26.39 14.96 -9.57
N GLN A 299 27.71 14.95 -9.83
CA GLN A 299 28.48 13.72 -9.90
C GLN A 299 28.54 13.00 -8.54
N VAL A 300 28.72 13.75 -7.45
CA VAL A 300 28.70 13.20 -6.10
C VAL A 300 27.32 12.60 -5.78
N LEU A 301 26.24 13.36 -6.00
CA LEU A 301 24.88 12.89 -5.77
C LEU A 301 24.56 11.64 -6.61
N GLY A 302 24.94 11.61 -7.88
CA GLY A 302 24.77 10.44 -8.73
C GLY A 302 25.57 9.22 -8.24
N ASP A 303 26.76 9.42 -7.71
CA ASP A 303 27.58 8.35 -7.14
C ASP A 303 26.98 7.74 -5.85
N ILE A 304 26.36 8.56 -5.01
CA ILE A 304 25.74 8.12 -3.73
C ILE A 304 24.24 7.88 -3.85
N SER A 305 23.65 8.02 -5.04
CA SER A 305 22.19 8.00 -5.24
C SER A 305 21.51 6.76 -4.66
N TYR A 306 22.16 5.60 -4.72
CA TYR A 306 21.65 4.35 -4.13
C TYR A 306 21.56 4.44 -2.59
N ALA A 307 22.63 4.89 -1.95
CA ALA A 307 22.63 5.02 -0.50
C ALA A 307 21.67 6.13 -0.01
N VAL A 308 21.59 7.26 -0.74
CA VAL A 308 20.59 8.32 -0.43
C VAL A 308 19.18 7.77 -0.56
N TYR A 309 18.88 7.00 -1.60
CA TYR A 309 17.59 6.33 -1.77
C TYR A 309 17.27 5.37 -0.63
N LEU A 310 18.25 4.63 -0.11
CA LEU A 310 18.03 3.73 1.02
C LEU A 310 17.74 4.47 2.33
N TRP A 311 18.40 5.59 2.61
CA TRP A 311 18.31 6.27 3.89
C TRP A 311 17.16 7.26 4.01
N HIS A 312 16.72 7.90 2.90
CA HIS A 312 15.76 8.99 2.98
C HIS A 312 14.40 8.54 3.57
N TRP A 313 13.90 7.40 3.15
CA TRP A 313 12.57 6.92 3.52
C TRP A 313 12.43 6.53 5.00
N PRO A 314 13.31 5.70 5.60
CA PRO A 314 13.26 5.43 7.02
C PRO A 314 13.31 6.70 7.89
N LEU A 315 14.09 7.71 7.45
CA LEU A 315 14.17 8.99 8.18
C LEU A 315 12.86 9.79 8.07
N ILE A 316 12.17 9.73 6.94
CA ILE A 316 10.86 10.36 6.73
C ILE A 316 9.83 9.72 7.65
N VAL A 317 9.73 8.39 7.63
CA VAL A 317 8.73 7.65 8.41
C VAL A 317 8.96 7.78 9.92
N LEU A 318 10.22 7.81 10.37
CA LEU A 318 10.55 7.94 11.80
C LEU A 318 10.41 9.38 12.33
N TYR A 319 10.40 10.38 11.46
CA TYR A 319 10.44 11.79 11.88
C TYR A 319 9.30 12.19 12.83
N PRO A 320 8.01 11.87 12.53
CA PRO A 320 6.89 12.21 13.41
C PRO A 320 7.01 11.60 14.81
N TYR A 321 7.47 10.36 14.91
CA TYR A 321 7.59 9.63 16.17
C TYR A 321 8.77 10.12 17.05
N VAL A 322 9.76 10.80 16.44
CA VAL A 322 10.91 11.34 17.19
C VAL A 322 10.70 12.80 17.60
N PHE A 323 10.04 13.58 16.75
CA PHE A 323 9.93 15.03 16.93
C PHE A 323 8.50 15.51 17.25
N GLY A 324 7.50 14.61 17.24
CA GLY A 324 6.15 14.87 17.69
C GLY A 324 5.39 15.95 16.90
N SER A 325 5.73 16.17 15.62
CA SER A 325 5.11 17.23 14.82
C SER A 325 5.06 16.90 13.34
N ASP A 326 4.10 17.51 12.69
CA ASP A 326 3.98 17.49 11.23
C ASP A 326 5.24 18.00 10.51
N PHE A 327 5.38 17.55 9.28
CA PHE A 327 6.53 17.79 8.41
C PHE A 327 6.72 19.28 8.08
N VAL A 328 7.42 20.02 8.93
CA VAL A 328 7.80 21.41 8.62
C VAL A 328 8.89 21.42 7.56
N VAL A 329 8.93 22.42 6.68
CA VAL A 329 9.94 22.59 5.61
C VAL A 329 11.37 22.39 6.12
N LEU A 330 11.65 22.86 7.35
CA LEU A 330 12.96 22.73 7.99
C LEU A 330 13.29 21.26 8.33
N GLY A 331 12.32 20.47 8.78
CA GLY A 331 12.47 19.04 9.02
C GLY A 331 12.82 18.28 7.74
N GLY A 332 12.12 18.57 6.64
CA GLY A 332 12.42 18.00 5.34
C GLY A 332 13.84 18.34 4.83
N LEU A 333 14.30 19.57 5.03
CA LEU A 333 15.68 19.96 4.71
C LEU A 333 16.71 19.24 5.59
N ALA A 334 16.43 19.06 6.88
CA ALA A 334 17.30 18.31 7.77
C ALA A 334 17.41 16.84 7.34
N ILE A 335 16.29 16.19 6.99
CA ILE A 335 16.28 14.81 6.48
C ILE A 335 17.08 14.71 5.18
N LEU A 336 16.92 15.65 4.25
CA LEU A 336 17.69 15.69 3.01
C LEU A 336 19.19 15.73 3.30
N VAL A 337 19.64 16.62 4.19
CA VAL A 337 21.04 16.74 4.56
C VAL A 337 21.56 15.47 5.23
N VAL A 338 20.82 14.92 6.19
CA VAL A 338 21.16 13.68 6.89
C VAL A 338 21.24 12.50 5.92
N SER A 339 20.29 12.38 4.99
CA SER A 339 20.30 11.33 3.95
C SER A 339 21.53 11.41 3.05
N VAL A 340 21.94 12.61 2.66
CA VAL A 340 23.17 12.83 1.86
C VAL A 340 24.42 12.47 2.68
N VAL A 341 24.50 12.89 3.94
CA VAL A 341 25.63 12.55 4.83
C VAL A 341 25.73 11.05 5.06
N LEU A 342 24.64 10.40 5.41
CA LEU A 342 24.59 8.94 5.56
C LEU A 342 24.89 8.22 4.24
N GLY A 343 24.46 8.77 3.12
CA GLY A 343 24.79 8.28 1.79
C GLY A 343 26.31 8.31 1.53
N LEU A 344 26.98 9.41 1.85
CA LEU A 344 28.43 9.54 1.73
C LEU A 344 29.19 8.56 2.64
N LEU A 345 28.72 8.42 3.89
CA LEU A 345 29.32 7.48 4.86
C LEU A 345 29.12 6.02 4.42
N THR A 346 27.90 5.66 4.01
CA THR A 346 27.58 4.30 3.53
C THR A 346 28.43 3.96 2.30
N LYS A 347 28.54 4.88 1.35
CA LYS A 347 29.40 4.65 0.19
C LYS A 347 30.85 4.42 0.60
N LYS A 348 31.41 5.30 1.40
CA LYS A 348 32.84 5.27 1.79
C LYS A 348 33.20 4.05 2.64
N PHE A 349 32.35 3.70 3.61
CA PHE A 349 32.68 2.71 4.64
C PHE A 349 32.07 1.33 4.40
N ILE A 350 31.02 1.23 3.59
CA ILE A 350 30.26 -0.02 3.37
C ILE A 350 30.32 -0.45 1.90
N GLU A 351 29.86 0.40 0.95
CA GLU A 351 29.77 0.00 -0.46
C GLU A 351 31.15 -0.19 -1.11
N ASP A 352 32.04 0.81 -1.00
CA ASP A 352 33.33 0.76 -1.69
C ASP A 352 34.23 -0.36 -1.16
N PRO A 353 34.35 -0.61 0.16
CA PRO A 353 35.08 -1.76 0.69
C PRO A 353 34.50 -3.12 0.25
N ALA A 354 33.16 -3.25 0.23
CA ALA A 354 32.50 -4.48 -0.20
C ALA A 354 32.63 -4.72 -1.71
N ARG A 355 32.63 -3.65 -2.49
CA ARG A 355 32.75 -3.68 -3.96
C ARG A 355 34.15 -4.07 -4.43
N TYR A 356 35.19 -3.68 -3.68
CA TYR A 356 36.60 -3.95 -3.97
C TYR A 356 37.28 -4.75 -2.87
N PRO A 357 36.79 -5.98 -2.60
CA PRO A 357 37.31 -6.76 -1.48
C PRO A 357 38.71 -7.27 -1.75
N ARG A 358 39.44 -7.59 -0.65
CA ARG A 358 40.73 -8.31 -0.71
C ARG A 358 40.53 -9.66 -1.41
N GLU A 359 41.59 -10.22 -2.00
CA GLU A 359 41.53 -11.45 -2.86
C GLU A 359 40.75 -12.61 -2.22
N ARG A 360 40.93 -12.86 -0.92
CA ARG A 360 40.23 -13.97 -0.20
C ARG A 360 38.72 -13.77 -0.12
N LEU A 361 38.27 -12.52 -0.03
CA LEU A 361 36.84 -12.15 0.04
C LEU A 361 36.21 -11.99 -1.35
N ASN A 362 37.01 -12.01 -2.41
CA ASN A 362 36.54 -11.85 -3.79
C ASN A 362 35.97 -13.16 -4.39
N ARG A 363 35.95 -14.26 -3.64
CA ARG A 363 35.39 -15.54 -4.11
C ARG A 363 33.87 -15.45 -4.25
N THR A 364 33.32 -16.06 -5.30
CA THR A 364 31.88 -16.11 -5.54
C THR A 364 31.11 -16.72 -4.36
N SER A 365 31.65 -17.80 -3.77
CA SER A 365 31.04 -18.48 -2.61
C SER A 365 30.94 -17.56 -1.39
N VAL A 366 31.90 -16.68 -1.14
CA VAL A 366 31.87 -15.73 -0.04
C VAL A 366 30.72 -14.70 -0.22
N ALA A 367 30.50 -14.23 -1.44
CA ALA A 367 29.39 -13.34 -1.71
C ALA A 367 28.01 -14.02 -1.43
N PHE A 368 27.84 -15.23 -1.88
CA PHE A 368 26.60 -15.98 -1.61
C PHE A 368 26.45 -16.34 -0.12
N ALA A 369 27.54 -16.73 0.56
CA ALA A 369 27.50 -16.97 2.00
C ALA A 369 27.12 -15.71 2.80
N PHE A 370 27.64 -14.52 2.41
CA PHE A 370 27.24 -13.23 2.99
C PHE A 370 25.76 -12.93 2.76
N MET A 371 25.27 -13.14 1.54
CA MET A 371 23.85 -12.96 1.21
C MET A 371 22.98 -13.87 2.07
N MET A 372 23.27 -15.16 2.11
CA MET A 372 22.52 -16.13 2.91
C MET A 372 22.53 -15.80 4.41
N ALA A 373 23.70 -15.44 4.95
CA ALA A 373 23.81 -15.05 6.35
C ALA A 373 22.96 -13.81 6.67
N GLY A 374 23.03 -12.76 5.84
CA GLY A 374 22.26 -11.53 6.01
C GLY A 374 20.74 -11.79 5.92
N VAL A 375 20.30 -12.54 4.92
CA VAL A 375 18.90 -12.93 4.80
C VAL A 375 18.44 -13.74 6.01
N LEU A 376 19.17 -14.77 6.42
CA LEU A 376 18.81 -15.60 7.58
C LEU A 376 18.75 -14.79 8.88
N VAL A 377 19.68 -13.86 9.09
CA VAL A 377 19.67 -13.00 10.28
C VAL A 377 18.46 -12.09 10.30
N LEU A 378 18.19 -11.40 9.17
CA LEU A 378 17.06 -10.47 9.09
C LEU A 378 15.72 -11.20 9.18
N THR A 379 15.51 -12.23 8.36
CA THR A 379 14.23 -12.99 8.38
C THR A 379 14.06 -13.76 9.70
N GLY A 380 15.15 -14.28 10.29
CA GLY A 380 15.11 -14.94 11.58
C GLY A 380 14.78 -13.96 12.72
N ALA A 381 15.36 -12.77 12.72
CA ALA A 381 15.03 -11.73 13.68
C ALA A 381 13.58 -11.23 13.51
N SER A 382 13.17 -11.00 12.26
CA SER A 382 11.77 -10.64 11.96
C SER A 382 10.79 -11.71 12.44
N GLY A 383 11.04 -12.97 12.08
CA GLY A 383 10.16 -14.08 12.49
C GLY A 383 10.13 -14.28 14.01
N ALA A 384 11.27 -14.18 14.71
CA ALA A 384 11.31 -14.28 16.17
C ALA A 384 10.52 -13.14 16.84
N THR A 385 10.60 -11.93 16.31
CA THR A 385 9.84 -10.78 16.82
C THR A 385 8.34 -10.96 16.58
N THR A 386 7.94 -11.39 15.38
CA THR A 386 6.52 -11.69 15.08
C THR A 386 5.98 -12.76 16.01
N LEU A 387 6.70 -13.88 16.21
CA LEU A 387 6.29 -14.94 17.12
C LEU A 387 6.12 -14.46 18.57
N LYS A 388 6.99 -13.53 19.01
CA LYS A 388 6.86 -12.94 20.34
C LYS A 388 5.59 -12.08 20.42
N ILE A 389 5.36 -11.20 19.44
CA ILE A 389 4.15 -10.36 19.38
C ILE A 389 2.90 -11.24 19.38
N ASP A 390 2.86 -12.29 18.56
CA ASP A 390 1.73 -13.23 18.51
C ASP A 390 1.48 -13.93 19.87
N ALA A 391 2.56 -14.26 20.59
CA ALA A 391 2.44 -14.87 21.92
C ALA A 391 1.91 -13.88 22.96
N ASP A 392 2.37 -12.64 22.94
CA ASP A 392 1.92 -11.56 23.83
C ASP A 392 0.44 -11.24 23.56
N GLN A 393 0.03 -11.12 22.29
CA GLN A 393 -1.37 -10.88 21.89
C GLN A 393 -2.30 -12.03 22.28
N ARG A 394 -1.87 -13.29 22.15
CA ARG A 394 -2.67 -14.44 22.63
C ARG A 394 -2.86 -14.40 24.15
N ALA A 395 -1.86 -13.95 24.89
CA ALA A 395 -1.99 -13.82 26.34
C ALA A 395 -3.00 -12.71 26.72
N VAL A 396 -3.06 -11.61 25.97
CA VAL A 396 -4.07 -10.55 26.12
C VAL A 396 -5.45 -11.09 25.78
N ALA A 397 -5.61 -11.75 24.63
CA ALA A 397 -6.88 -12.34 24.20
C ALA A 397 -7.46 -13.34 25.22
N LEU A 398 -6.61 -14.19 25.82
CA LEU A 398 -7.02 -15.13 26.87
C LEU A 398 -7.49 -14.42 28.14
N ARG A 399 -6.86 -13.30 28.52
CA ARG A 399 -7.28 -12.50 29.67
C ARG A 399 -8.62 -11.81 29.38
N ALA A 400 -8.76 -11.26 28.17
CA ALA A 400 -10.00 -10.65 27.71
C ALA A 400 -11.17 -11.64 27.77
N ALA A 401 -11.00 -12.84 27.21
CA ALA A 401 -12.01 -13.89 27.24
C ALA A 401 -12.39 -14.32 28.70
N ALA A 402 -11.39 -14.42 29.58
CA ALA A 402 -11.64 -14.76 30.97
C ALA A 402 -12.42 -13.67 31.74
N LEU A 403 -12.25 -12.40 31.38
CA LEU A 403 -13.05 -11.29 31.94
C LEU A 403 -14.49 -11.30 31.40
N GLN A 404 -14.68 -11.62 30.12
CA GLN A 404 -15.99 -11.76 29.50
C GLN A 404 -16.82 -12.90 30.15
N GLU A 405 -16.18 -14.02 30.49
CA GLU A 405 -16.85 -15.13 31.19
C GLU A 405 -17.15 -14.80 32.66
N GLY A 406 -16.46 -13.87 33.27
CA GLY A 406 -16.46 -13.61 34.70
C GLY A 406 -17.37 -12.48 35.20
N GLY A 407 -17.94 -11.65 34.32
CA GLY A 407 -18.68 -10.49 34.83
C GLY A 407 -19.35 -9.57 33.80
N SER A 408 -20.36 -8.85 34.32
CA SER A 408 -21.11 -7.83 33.59
C SER A 408 -20.35 -6.50 33.37
N CYS A 409 -19.11 -6.36 33.86
CA CYS A 409 -18.34 -5.13 33.80
C CYS A 409 -17.15 -5.24 32.82
N TYR A 410 -17.41 -5.70 31.60
CA TYR A 410 -16.41 -5.85 30.54
C TYR A 410 -16.92 -5.37 29.18
N GLY A 411 -16.09 -4.65 28.41
CA GLY A 411 -16.49 -4.07 27.13
C GLY A 411 -17.69 -3.14 27.26
N ALA A 412 -18.61 -3.16 26.31
CA ALA A 412 -19.78 -2.30 26.29
C ALA A 412 -20.69 -2.46 27.52
N ALA A 413 -20.69 -3.64 28.17
CA ALA A 413 -21.54 -3.93 29.32
C ALA A 413 -21.24 -3.01 30.53
N VAL A 414 -20.04 -2.42 30.62
CA VAL A 414 -19.70 -1.49 31.69
C VAL A 414 -20.51 -0.19 31.61
N MET A 415 -21.01 0.16 30.42
CA MET A 415 -21.82 1.36 30.18
C MET A 415 -23.30 1.17 30.52
N ASP A 416 -23.73 -0.05 30.77
CA ASP A 416 -25.10 -0.34 31.19
C ASP A 416 -25.25 -0.06 32.70
N GLU A 417 -26.03 0.95 33.03
CA GLU A 417 -26.30 1.36 34.43
C GLU A 417 -26.82 0.20 35.31
N ALA A 418 -27.51 -0.79 34.72
CA ALA A 418 -28.01 -1.95 35.42
C ALA A 418 -26.91 -2.85 35.98
N ASN A 419 -25.70 -2.76 35.48
CA ASN A 419 -24.57 -3.59 35.89
C ASN A 419 -23.79 -3.02 37.10
N ASP A 420 -24.04 -1.77 37.51
CA ASP A 420 -23.41 -1.07 38.66
C ASP A 420 -21.86 -1.19 38.67
N CYS A 421 -21.23 -0.91 37.54
CA CYS A 421 -19.78 -1.04 37.32
C CYS A 421 -19.04 0.21 37.78
N GLU A 422 -17.85 0.01 38.38
CA GLU A 422 -16.93 1.11 38.74
C GLU A 422 -16.10 1.54 37.52
N ASP A 423 -15.90 2.83 37.34
CA ASP A 423 -14.95 3.48 36.41
C ASP A 423 -14.82 2.80 35.02
N PRO A 424 -15.77 3.02 34.10
CA PRO A 424 -15.80 2.36 32.79
C PRO A 424 -14.59 2.65 31.88
N PHE A 425 -13.84 3.71 32.12
CA PHE A 425 -12.81 4.26 31.25
C PHE A 425 -11.38 4.03 31.76
N LEU A 426 -11.20 3.12 32.73
CA LEU A 426 -9.87 2.79 33.26
C LEU A 426 -9.02 2.01 32.25
N VAL A 427 -7.75 2.47 32.09
CA VAL A 427 -6.73 1.73 31.37
C VAL A 427 -6.23 0.58 32.24
N THR A 428 -6.71 -0.62 31.95
CA THR A 428 -6.37 -1.84 32.70
C THR A 428 -5.30 -2.66 32.01
N SER A 429 -4.88 -3.77 32.61
CA SER A 429 -3.88 -4.68 32.01
C SER A 429 -4.34 -5.42 30.75
N THR A 430 -5.62 -5.29 30.37
CA THR A 430 -6.20 -5.84 29.14
C THR A 430 -6.21 -4.82 28.00
N VAL A 431 -6.01 -3.54 28.30
CA VAL A 431 -5.83 -2.48 27.31
C VAL A 431 -4.43 -2.58 26.70
N ASP A 432 -4.35 -3.16 25.52
CA ASP A 432 -3.08 -3.36 24.78
C ASP A 432 -3.20 -2.80 23.37
N PRO A 433 -2.48 -1.71 23.06
CA PRO A 433 -2.56 -1.06 21.74
C PRO A 433 -2.14 -1.98 20.58
N ALA A 434 -1.16 -2.87 20.78
CA ALA A 434 -0.74 -3.80 19.74
C ALA A 434 -1.79 -4.88 19.48
N PHE A 435 -2.51 -5.31 20.54
CA PHE A 435 -3.63 -6.23 20.38
C PHE A 435 -4.79 -5.56 19.65
N ALA A 436 -5.16 -4.33 20.04
CA ALA A 436 -6.27 -3.61 19.43
C ALA A 436 -6.03 -3.31 17.93
N ALA A 437 -4.83 -2.89 17.54
CA ALA A 437 -4.48 -2.62 16.15
C ALA A 437 -4.59 -3.85 15.21
N ASP A 438 -4.43 -5.05 15.76
CA ASP A 438 -4.58 -6.33 15.05
C ASP A 438 -5.95 -7.00 15.35
N ASP A 439 -6.83 -6.34 16.14
CA ASP A 439 -8.16 -6.86 16.50
C ASP A 439 -9.23 -6.53 15.46
N ARG A 440 -8.96 -6.93 14.23
CA ARG A 440 -9.73 -6.58 13.05
C ARG A 440 -10.79 -7.66 12.75
N TYR A 441 -12.02 -7.24 12.44
CA TYR A 441 -13.14 -8.14 12.16
C TYR A 441 -12.88 -9.06 10.96
N TRP A 442 -12.15 -8.62 9.94
CA TRP A 442 -11.83 -9.45 8.77
C TRP A 442 -10.73 -10.49 9.00
N GLU A 443 -9.98 -10.38 10.10
CA GLU A 443 -8.97 -11.37 10.48
C GLU A 443 -9.48 -12.40 11.49
N LYS A 444 -10.48 -12.05 12.29
CA LYS A 444 -10.94 -12.86 13.43
C LYS A 444 -12.39 -13.32 13.30
N GLY A 445 -13.26 -12.50 12.73
CA GLY A 445 -14.70 -12.76 12.68
C GLY A 445 -15.14 -13.70 11.56
N ILE A 446 -16.43 -13.72 11.32
CA ILE A 446 -17.10 -14.45 10.24
C ILE A 446 -16.44 -14.14 8.89
N ARG A 447 -16.07 -12.88 8.66
CA ARG A 447 -15.38 -12.44 7.44
C ARG A 447 -14.01 -13.08 7.22
N SER A 448 -13.34 -13.55 8.23
CA SER A 448 -12.08 -14.28 8.09
C SER A 448 -12.25 -15.64 7.41
N GLN A 449 -13.43 -16.21 7.49
CA GLN A 449 -13.76 -17.56 7.02
C GLN A 449 -14.59 -17.55 5.73
N ASP A 450 -15.25 -16.41 5.43
CA ASP A 450 -16.22 -16.31 4.34
C ASP A 450 -15.88 -15.17 3.38
N THR A 451 -15.86 -15.46 2.08
CA THR A 451 -15.54 -14.51 1.00
C THR A 451 -16.78 -13.95 0.29
N CYS A 452 -17.98 -14.42 0.65
CA CYS A 452 -19.21 -14.09 -0.07
C CYS A 452 -19.56 -12.60 0.01
N SER A 453 -19.20 -11.91 1.08
CA SER A 453 -19.44 -10.46 1.22
C SER A 453 -18.50 -9.59 0.37
N ARG A 454 -17.42 -10.15 -0.17
CA ARG A 454 -16.45 -9.44 -1.02
C ARG A 454 -16.73 -9.58 -2.52
N GLN A 455 -17.75 -10.34 -2.90
CA GLN A 455 -18.06 -10.59 -4.31
C GLN A 455 -19.10 -9.60 -4.80
N PRO A 456 -18.96 -9.06 -6.03
CA PRO A 456 -19.99 -8.27 -6.69
C PRO A 456 -21.31 -9.04 -6.72
N VAL A 457 -22.44 -8.32 -6.61
CA VAL A 457 -23.80 -8.91 -6.62
C VAL A 457 -24.03 -9.79 -7.84
N THR A 458 -23.48 -9.40 -8.99
CA THR A 458 -23.59 -10.13 -10.27
C THR A 458 -22.90 -11.50 -10.27
N GLU A 459 -21.94 -11.74 -9.38
CA GLU A 459 -21.17 -13.00 -9.34
C GLU A 459 -21.72 -13.99 -8.31
N VAL A 460 -22.60 -13.56 -7.40
CA VAL A 460 -23.15 -14.39 -6.33
C VAL A 460 -24.63 -14.65 -6.59
N SER A 461 -24.99 -15.93 -6.69
CA SER A 461 -26.40 -16.32 -6.73
C SER A 461 -27.08 -15.86 -5.43
N PRO A 462 -28.33 -15.35 -5.47
CA PRO A 462 -29.10 -14.99 -4.28
C PRO A 462 -29.16 -16.09 -3.20
N ASP A 463 -29.17 -17.36 -3.63
CA ASP A 463 -29.15 -18.53 -2.74
C ASP A 463 -27.76 -18.78 -2.09
N ALA A 464 -26.71 -18.18 -2.65
CA ALA A 464 -25.33 -18.29 -2.16
C ALA A 464 -24.85 -17.07 -1.38
N ARG A 465 -25.73 -16.09 -1.10
CA ARG A 465 -25.43 -14.93 -0.25
C ARG A 465 -25.03 -15.36 1.15
N CYS A 466 -24.19 -14.55 1.78
CA CYS A 466 -23.85 -14.71 3.18
C CYS A 466 -25.12 -14.61 4.04
N GLN A 467 -25.52 -15.73 4.62
CA GLN A 467 -26.67 -15.85 5.49
C GLN A 467 -26.24 -16.52 6.78
N TYR A 468 -26.58 -15.91 7.89
CA TYR A 468 -26.15 -16.34 9.22
C TYR A 468 -27.34 -16.37 10.21
N GLY A 469 -27.18 -17.01 11.36
CA GLY A 469 -28.22 -17.21 12.33
C GLY A 469 -29.16 -18.37 11.96
N ASP A 470 -30.47 -18.27 12.26
CA ASP A 470 -31.45 -19.31 11.90
C ASP A 470 -31.83 -19.20 10.41
N VAL A 471 -31.18 -20.00 9.57
CA VAL A 471 -31.37 -20.01 8.11
C VAL A 471 -32.63 -20.78 7.70
N ASP A 472 -33.04 -21.77 8.49
CA ASP A 472 -34.10 -22.72 8.11
C ASP A 472 -35.52 -22.18 8.42
N SER A 473 -35.72 -21.54 9.58
CA SER A 473 -37.02 -21.06 10.03
C SER A 473 -36.94 -19.77 10.86
N PRO A 474 -36.39 -18.68 10.28
CA PRO A 474 -36.22 -17.46 11.03
C PRO A 474 -37.56 -16.83 11.44
N ALA A 475 -37.60 -16.26 12.63
CA ALA A 475 -38.72 -15.42 13.08
C ALA A 475 -38.69 -14.05 12.37
N MET A 476 -37.51 -13.58 11.99
CA MET A 476 -37.27 -12.34 11.24
C MET A 476 -36.00 -12.45 10.42
N THR A 477 -36.01 -11.86 9.24
CA THR A 477 -34.82 -11.76 8.37
C THR A 477 -34.39 -10.31 8.20
N ILE A 478 -33.16 -10.00 8.58
CA ILE A 478 -32.56 -8.68 8.47
C ILE A 478 -31.53 -8.69 7.32
N ALA A 479 -31.68 -7.78 6.36
CA ALA A 479 -30.62 -7.46 5.42
C ALA A 479 -29.75 -6.34 6.02
N LEU A 480 -28.47 -6.62 6.27
CA LEU A 480 -27.49 -5.62 6.68
C LEU A 480 -26.80 -5.08 5.41
N VAL A 481 -26.94 -3.78 5.16
CA VAL A 481 -26.46 -3.13 3.93
C VAL A 481 -25.50 -2.00 4.27
N GLY A 482 -24.36 -1.93 3.58
CA GLY A 482 -23.46 -0.79 3.67
C GLY A 482 -22.01 -1.09 3.41
N ASP A 483 -21.15 -0.18 3.84
CA ASP A 483 -19.70 -0.21 3.67
C ASP A 483 -18.99 -0.98 4.81
N SER A 484 -17.75 -0.62 5.09
CA SER A 484 -16.96 -1.23 6.19
C SER A 484 -17.59 -1.03 7.59
N HIS A 485 -18.45 -0.02 7.75
CA HIS A 485 -19.18 0.22 9.01
C HIS A 485 -20.36 -0.74 9.19
N ALA A 486 -20.92 -1.29 8.11
CA ALA A 486 -21.81 -2.44 8.22
C ALA A 486 -21.01 -3.71 8.55
N GLU A 487 -19.79 -3.85 8.01
CA GLU A 487 -18.99 -5.06 8.18
C GLU A 487 -18.52 -5.30 9.61
N HIS A 488 -18.17 -4.27 10.38
CA HIS A 488 -17.78 -4.46 11.80
C HIS A 488 -18.97 -4.80 12.72
N LEU A 489 -20.22 -4.65 12.23
CA LEU A 489 -21.45 -5.03 12.95
C LEU A 489 -21.93 -6.46 12.61
N ILE A 490 -21.35 -7.15 11.62
CA ILE A 490 -21.80 -8.49 11.21
C ILE A 490 -21.76 -9.45 12.39
N ASP A 491 -20.61 -9.61 13.02
CA ASP A 491 -20.42 -10.58 14.09
C ASP A 491 -21.30 -10.30 15.32
N PRO A 492 -21.39 -9.07 15.88
CA PRO A 492 -22.29 -8.80 16.99
C PRO A 492 -23.78 -9.02 16.62
N LEU A 493 -24.19 -8.66 15.40
CA LEU A 493 -25.58 -8.88 14.95
C LEU A 493 -25.88 -10.37 14.78
N VAL A 494 -24.98 -11.14 14.19
CA VAL A 494 -25.13 -12.59 14.03
C VAL A 494 -25.18 -13.29 15.39
N THR A 495 -24.33 -12.91 16.34
CA THR A 495 -24.34 -13.45 17.71
C THR A 495 -25.72 -13.25 18.39
N TYR A 496 -26.32 -12.08 18.21
CA TYR A 496 -27.68 -11.85 18.72
C TYR A 496 -28.73 -12.67 17.96
N ALA A 497 -28.63 -12.70 16.62
CA ALA A 497 -29.57 -13.42 15.76
C ALA A 497 -29.64 -14.91 16.06
N GLU A 498 -28.52 -15.57 16.37
CA GLU A 498 -28.45 -16.98 16.73
C GLU A 498 -29.29 -17.32 18.01
N THR A 499 -29.40 -16.37 18.93
CA THR A 499 -30.14 -16.56 20.19
C THR A 499 -31.60 -16.14 20.10
N HIS A 500 -31.99 -15.40 19.05
CA HIS A 500 -33.33 -14.83 18.87
C HIS A 500 -34.06 -15.38 17.63
N ASN A 501 -33.55 -16.43 17.01
CA ASN A 501 -34.09 -17.04 15.79
C ASN A 501 -34.21 -16.05 14.62
N TRP A 502 -33.26 -15.14 14.48
CA TRP A 502 -33.19 -14.23 13.33
C TRP A 502 -32.25 -14.78 12.28
N ARG A 503 -32.47 -14.37 11.03
CA ARG A 503 -31.55 -14.56 9.92
C ARG A 503 -30.96 -13.22 9.52
N VAL A 504 -29.65 -13.18 9.36
CA VAL A 504 -28.92 -12.01 8.83
C VAL A 504 -28.44 -12.32 7.43
N VAL A 505 -28.81 -11.48 6.47
CA VAL A 505 -28.32 -11.52 5.08
C VAL A 505 -27.43 -10.31 4.85
N VAL A 506 -26.16 -10.54 4.49
CA VAL A 506 -25.18 -9.45 4.40
C VAL A 506 -25.01 -8.99 2.97
N PHE A 507 -25.13 -7.68 2.77
CA PHE A 507 -24.83 -6.94 1.55
C PHE A 507 -23.82 -5.86 1.90
N SER A 508 -22.53 -6.15 1.78
CA SER A 508 -21.50 -5.18 2.11
C SER A 508 -20.42 -5.11 1.02
N LEU A 509 -19.98 -3.91 0.75
CA LEU A 509 -18.82 -3.63 -0.08
C LEU A 509 -18.06 -2.48 0.55
N SER A 510 -16.85 -2.77 1.09
CA SER A 510 -16.03 -1.76 1.77
C SER A 510 -15.84 -0.52 0.90
N GLY A 511 -16.13 0.67 1.44
CA GLY A 511 -16.03 1.94 0.73
C GLY A 511 -17.20 2.28 -0.19
N CYS A 512 -18.25 1.45 -0.23
CA CYS A 512 -19.46 1.71 -1.01
C CYS A 512 -20.69 1.65 -0.09
N THR A 513 -21.46 2.72 -0.01
CA THR A 513 -22.62 2.80 0.90
C THR A 513 -23.82 1.98 0.41
N GLY A 514 -23.87 1.67 -0.89
CA GLY A 514 -25.04 1.09 -1.53
C GLY A 514 -26.19 2.07 -1.79
N LEU A 515 -25.94 3.35 -1.54
CA LEU A 515 -26.88 4.46 -1.70
C LEU A 515 -26.41 5.47 -2.76
N GLU A 516 -25.21 5.25 -3.33
CA GLU A 516 -24.60 6.14 -4.31
C GLU A 516 -25.36 6.14 -5.65
N THR A 517 -25.43 7.33 -6.25
CA THR A 517 -25.90 7.55 -7.61
C THR A 517 -24.83 8.21 -8.48
N THR A 518 -25.05 8.25 -9.79
CA THR A 518 -24.13 8.94 -10.71
C THR A 518 -24.01 10.44 -10.43
N ASP A 519 -25.02 11.04 -9.79
CA ASP A 519 -25.10 12.47 -9.52
C ASP A 519 -24.30 12.89 -8.28
N ASP A 520 -23.92 11.93 -7.43
CA ASP A 520 -23.08 12.16 -6.25
C ASP A 520 -21.60 12.42 -6.61
N PHE A 521 -21.19 12.17 -7.86
CA PHE A 521 -19.81 12.22 -8.31
C PHE A 521 -19.56 13.18 -9.46
N GLU A 522 -18.35 13.76 -9.52
CA GLU A 522 -17.88 14.49 -10.68
C GLU A 522 -17.66 13.54 -11.88
N GLN A 523 -18.15 13.95 -13.06
CA GLN A 523 -18.02 13.15 -14.27
C GLN A 523 -16.71 13.45 -15.03
N PRO A 524 -16.02 12.44 -15.61
CA PRO A 524 -16.39 11.03 -15.67
C PRO A 524 -16.07 10.28 -14.37
N LEU A 525 -16.89 9.29 -14.01
CA LEU A 525 -16.67 8.44 -12.85
C LEU A 525 -15.33 7.69 -12.94
N SER A 526 -14.64 7.55 -11.81
CA SER A 526 -13.57 6.57 -11.67
C SER A 526 -14.13 5.14 -11.73
N SER A 527 -13.27 4.15 -11.95
CA SER A 527 -13.70 2.75 -11.99
C SER A 527 -14.32 2.30 -10.67
N GLY A 528 -13.77 2.72 -9.52
CA GLY A 528 -14.32 2.39 -8.19
C GLY A 528 -15.69 3.05 -7.96
N GLN A 529 -15.86 4.32 -8.32
CA GLN A 529 -17.16 5.00 -8.22
C GLN A 529 -18.23 4.34 -9.08
N ALA A 530 -17.88 3.97 -10.33
CA ALA A 530 -18.80 3.25 -11.19
C ALA A 530 -19.18 1.86 -10.63
N GLU A 531 -18.25 1.19 -9.96
CA GLU A 531 -18.49 -0.07 -9.27
C GLU A 531 -19.44 0.10 -8.08
N CYS A 532 -19.24 1.12 -7.22
CA CYS A 532 -20.14 1.41 -6.11
C CYS A 532 -21.59 1.69 -6.58
N VAL A 533 -21.75 2.55 -7.57
CA VAL A 533 -23.08 2.87 -8.15
C VAL A 533 -23.75 1.62 -8.71
N ALA A 534 -23.02 0.80 -9.47
CA ALA A 534 -23.57 -0.44 -10.04
C ALA A 534 -23.95 -1.45 -8.94
N TRP A 535 -23.06 -1.64 -7.95
CA TRP A 535 -23.30 -2.54 -6.83
C TRP A 535 -24.50 -2.10 -5.98
N GLY A 536 -24.64 -0.79 -5.71
CA GLY A 536 -25.78 -0.24 -4.97
C GLY A 536 -27.09 -0.54 -5.68
N ALA A 537 -27.19 -0.21 -6.98
CA ALA A 537 -28.39 -0.46 -7.79
C ALA A 537 -28.76 -1.96 -7.83
N GLU A 538 -27.80 -2.85 -8.00
CA GLU A 538 -28.02 -4.30 -8.02
C GLU A 538 -28.45 -4.83 -6.65
N THR A 539 -27.83 -4.34 -5.58
CA THR A 539 -28.20 -4.70 -4.19
C THR A 539 -29.63 -4.30 -3.86
N GLN A 540 -30.03 -3.07 -4.19
CA GLN A 540 -31.41 -2.61 -3.96
C GLN A 540 -32.42 -3.44 -4.78
N ALA A 541 -32.11 -3.73 -6.03
CA ALA A 541 -32.98 -4.56 -6.88
C ALA A 541 -33.15 -5.98 -6.30
N GLU A 542 -32.08 -6.60 -5.80
CA GLU A 542 -32.15 -7.91 -5.17
C GLU A 542 -32.98 -7.86 -3.87
N ILE A 543 -32.72 -6.91 -2.99
CA ILE A 543 -33.46 -6.73 -1.72
C ILE A 543 -34.96 -6.57 -2.00
N MET A 544 -35.34 -5.70 -2.93
CA MET A 544 -36.74 -5.47 -3.28
C MET A 544 -37.42 -6.71 -3.87
N ALA A 545 -36.70 -7.53 -4.62
CA ALA A 545 -37.23 -8.75 -5.23
C ALA A 545 -37.40 -9.92 -4.22
N ARG A 546 -36.69 -9.89 -3.10
CA ARG A 546 -36.70 -10.98 -2.08
C ARG A 546 -37.86 -10.81 -1.12
N ASN A 547 -38.79 -11.76 -1.12
CA ASN A 547 -39.93 -11.78 -0.19
C ASN A 547 -39.58 -12.32 1.18
N ASP A 548 -38.41 -12.86 1.37
CA ASP A 548 -37.93 -13.46 2.63
C ASP A 548 -37.12 -12.48 3.49
N ILE A 549 -36.98 -11.22 3.09
CA ILE A 549 -36.38 -10.14 3.88
C ILE A 549 -37.52 -9.31 4.48
N ASP A 550 -37.49 -9.13 5.79
CA ASP A 550 -38.47 -8.35 6.56
C ASP A 550 -37.97 -6.94 6.84
N VAL A 551 -36.69 -6.82 7.22
CA VAL A 551 -36.04 -5.59 7.67
C VAL A 551 -34.77 -5.34 6.88
N VAL A 552 -34.50 -4.07 6.53
CA VAL A 552 -33.26 -3.63 5.90
C VAL A 552 -32.60 -2.60 6.83
N LEU A 553 -31.44 -2.96 7.37
CA LEU A 553 -30.62 -2.11 8.24
C LEU A 553 -29.46 -1.55 7.42
N TYR A 554 -29.45 -0.24 7.22
CA TYR A 554 -28.36 0.48 6.59
C TYR A 554 -27.35 0.97 7.63
N SER A 555 -26.07 0.69 7.42
CA SER A 555 -24.96 1.14 8.27
C SER A 555 -23.79 1.59 7.41
N ASN A 556 -23.45 2.87 7.46
CA ASN A 556 -22.46 3.49 6.58
C ASN A 556 -21.62 4.53 7.30
N ARG A 557 -20.39 4.75 6.80
CA ARG A 557 -19.52 5.80 7.26
C ARG A 557 -20.08 7.19 6.89
N PRO A 558 -20.17 8.17 7.82
CA PRO A 558 -20.78 9.47 7.53
C PRO A 558 -19.89 10.40 6.72
N SER A 559 -18.56 10.31 6.84
CA SER A 559 -17.61 11.25 6.25
C SER A 559 -17.27 10.98 4.78
N GLY A 560 -17.87 9.97 4.15
CA GLY A 560 -17.71 9.71 2.71
C GLY A 560 -18.46 10.74 1.89
N LYS A 561 -17.80 11.45 0.97
CA LYS A 561 -18.44 12.30 -0.06
C LYS A 561 -19.20 11.43 -1.09
N VAL A 562 -20.05 10.51 -0.65
CA VAL A 562 -20.39 9.36 -1.48
C VAL A 562 -21.88 9.26 -1.74
N ALA A 563 -22.74 9.61 -0.78
CA ALA A 563 -24.18 9.67 -1.01
C ALA A 563 -24.77 10.93 -0.37
N SER A 564 -25.78 11.51 -1.00
CA SER A 564 -26.54 12.60 -0.39
C SER A 564 -27.67 12.05 0.48
N SER A 565 -28.07 12.79 1.51
CA SER A 565 -29.25 12.45 2.32
C SER A 565 -30.52 12.33 1.47
N GLU A 566 -30.65 13.15 0.41
CA GLU A 566 -31.78 13.10 -0.52
C GLU A 566 -31.87 11.75 -1.26
N HIS A 567 -30.73 11.26 -1.81
CA HIS A 567 -30.71 9.95 -2.49
C HIS A 567 -30.94 8.79 -1.51
N ALA A 568 -30.43 8.88 -0.28
CA ALA A 568 -30.71 7.87 0.74
C ALA A 568 -32.21 7.76 1.01
N VAL A 569 -32.93 8.89 1.15
CA VAL A 569 -34.39 8.91 1.34
C VAL A 569 -35.10 8.27 0.16
N ASP A 570 -34.72 8.59 -1.08
CA ASP A 570 -35.34 8.04 -2.28
C ASP A 570 -35.22 6.50 -2.32
N VAL A 571 -34.01 5.98 -2.07
CA VAL A 571 -33.77 4.53 -2.01
C VAL A 571 -34.57 3.87 -0.89
N TRP A 572 -34.62 4.47 0.30
CA TRP A 572 -35.36 3.93 1.41
C TRP A 572 -36.87 3.90 1.18
N ASP A 573 -37.41 4.92 0.49
CA ASP A 573 -38.82 4.96 0.10
C ASP A 573 -39.16 3.88 -0.91
N GLU A 574 -38.28 3.60 -1.89
CA GLU A 574 -38.45 2.48 -2.82
C GLU A 574 -38.44 1.13 -2.12
N VAL A 575 -37.51 0.92 -1.18
CA VAL A 575 -37.41 -0.31 -0.38
C VAL A 575 -38.65 -0.50 0.48
N ARG A 576 -39.16 0.56 1.16
CA ARG A 576 -40.43 0.51 1.91
C ARG A 576 -41.63 0.19 1.02
N ALA A 577 -41.67 0.78 -0.19
CA ALA A 577 -42.74 0.50 -1.16
C ALA A 577 -42.78 -0.98 -1.58
N SER A 578 -41.66 -1.70 -1.47
CA SER A 578 -41.58 -3.15 -1.69
C SER A 578 -42.09 -3.99 -0.50
N GLY A 579 -42.54 -3.35 0.58
CA GLY A 579 -43.15 -4.01 1.75
C GLY A 579 -42.18 -4.33 2.89
N LYS A 580 -41.00 -3.73 2.93
CA LYS A 580 -39.96 -3.97 3.94
C LYS A 580 -39.87 -2.82 4.94
N THR A 581 -39.47 -3.12 6.16
CA THR A 581 -39.11 -2.10 7.15
C THR A 581 -37.68 -1.63 6.92
N VAL A 582 -37.46 -0.32 6.90
CA VAL A 582 -36.12 0.27 6.76
C VAL A 582 -35.69 0.86 8.10
N LEU A 583 -34.49 0.53 8.53
CA LEU A 583 -33.80 1.08 9.70
C LEU A 583 -32.50 1.75 9.27
N ALA A 584 -32.17 2.90 9.87
CA ALA A 584 -30.91 3.57 9.72
C ALA A 584 -30.06 3.38 10.97
N MET A 585 -28.83 2.92 10.82
CA MET A 585 -27.88 2.85 11.94
C MET A 585 -27.27 4.23 12.17
N ARG A 586 -27.33 4.76 13.40
CA ARG A 586 -26.46 5.88 13.78
C ARG A 586 -25.01 5.42 13.72
N ASN A 587 -24.18 6.14 13.00
CA ASN A 587 -22.78 5.76 12.88
C ASN A 587 -22.05 5.78 14.23
N VAL A 588 -21.03 4.93 14.35
CA VAL A 588 -20.09 5.02 15.47
C VAL A 588 -19.26 6.28 15.31
N PRO A 589 -19.03 7.06 16.40
CA PRO A 589 -18.29 8.32 16.33
C PRO A 589 -16.88 8.13 15.79
N GLU A 590 -16.47 8.97 14.82
CA GLU A 590 -15.11 8.95 14.27
C GLU A 590 -14.15 9.83 15.10
N LEU A 591 -12.87 9.45 15.13
CA LEU A 591 -11.84 10.23 15.80
C LEU A 591 -11.56 11.53 15.03
N PRO A 592 -11.30 12.66 15.74
CA PRO A 592 -11.15 13.98 15.09
C PRO A 592 -9.82 14.19 14.37
N SER A 593 -8.89 13.24 14.43
CA SER A 593 -7.54 13.32 13.85
C SER A 593 -7.18 12.04 13.10
N ASN A 594 -6.19 12.12 12.21
CA ASN A 594 -5.59 10.93 11.55
C ASN A 594 -4.78 10.05 12.53
N GLU A 595 -4.97 10.20 13.83
CA GLU A 595 -4.36 9.39 14.87
C GLU A 595 -5.29 8.23 15.21
N THR A 596 -4.75 7.02 15.26
CA THR A 596 -5.54 5.84 15.60
C THR A 596 -5.71 5.71 17.13
N ALA A 597 -6.80 5.07 17.58
CA ALA A 597 -7.02 4.85 19.01
C ALA A 597 -5.84 4.11 19.68
N PRO A 598 -5.28 3.02 19.10
CA PRO A 598 -4.10 2.37 19.66
C PRO A 598 -2.88 3.28 19.84
N GLU A 599 -2.61 4.16 18.87
CA GLU A 599 -1.46 5.09 18.97
C GLU A 599 -1.66 6.16 20.02
N CYS A 600 -2.87 6.73 20.09
CA CYS A 600 -3.20 7.72 21.11
C CYS A 600 -3.06 7.14 22.53
N ILE A 601 -3.61 5.94 22.78
CA ILE A 601 -3.49 5.27 24.07
C ILE A 601 -2.03 4.93 24.39
N GLU A 602 -1.24 4.51 23.42
CA GLU A 602 0.18 4.19 23.63
C GLU A 602 1.03 5.44 23.94
N ALA A 603 0.63 6.61 23.45
CA ALA A 603 1.34 7.87 23.68
C ALA A 603 1.17 8.42 25.08
N SER A 604 0.24 7.89 25.90
CA SER A 604 -0.04 8.36 27.26
C SER A 604 0.24 7.27 28.31
N ASP A 605 0.72 7.71 29.47
CA ASP A 605 0.89 6.85 30.66
C ASP A 605 -0.28 7.00 31.66
N ASP A 606 -1.38 7.65 31.27
CA ASP A 606 -2.53 7.90 32.14
C ASP A 606 -3.28 6.60 32.45
N SER A 607 -3.76 6.49 33.68
CA SER A 607 -4.58 5.34 34.12
C SER A 607 -6.06 5.47 33.77
N TYR A 608 -6.47 6.56 33.11
CA TYR A 608 -7.82 6.84 32.65
C TYR A 608 -7.78 7.21 31.18
N ASP A 609 -8.84 6.98 30.41
CA ASP A 609 -8.85 7.24 28.97
C ASP A 609 -8.31 8.64 28.60
N PRO A 610 -7.08 8.75 28.09
CA PRO A 610 -6.47 10.04 27.78
C PRO A 610 -6.95 10.62 26.44
N CYS A 611 -7.67 9.81 25.66
CA CYS A 611 -7.98 10.07 24.26
C CYS A 611 -9.46 10.34 24.01
N ALA A 612 -10.25 10.50 25.08
CA ALA A 612 -11.66 10.82 24.95
C ALA A 612 -11.88 12.19 24.28
N TRP A 613 -12.82 12.25 23.33
CA TRP A 613 -13.09 13.45 22.51
C TRP A 613 -14.59 13.78 22.46
N THR A 614 -14.91 15.01 22.05
CA THR A 614 -16.29 15.40 21.74
C THR A 614 -16.56 15.10 20.28
N PRO A 615 -17.52 14.24 19.92
CA PRO A 615 -17.84 13.94 18.54
C PRO A 615 -18.41 15.16 17.82
N ASP A 616 -18.22 15.21 16.50
CA ASP A 616 -18.85 16.20 15.62
C ASP A 616 -20.14 15.58 15.05
N ASP A 617 -21.27 15.89 15.66
CA ASP A 617 -22.58 15.34 15.28
C ASP A 617 -23.16 15.99 13.99
N ASP A 618 -22.52 17.03 13.45
CA ASP A 618 -23.08 17.84 12.34
C ASP A 618 -22.91 17.18 10.95
N SER A 619 -22.36 15.97 10.84
CA SER A 619 -21.95 15.40 9.54
C SER A 619 -22.55 14.01 9.19
N ASP A 620 -23.46 13.46 9.96
CA ASP A 620 -24.06 12.14 9.68
C ASP A 620 -25.22 12.23 8.69
N PHE A 621 -24.94 11.98 7.40
CA PHE A 621 -25.95 12.01 6.32
C PHE A 621 -27.08 11.00 6.52
N MET A 622 -26.83 9.91 7.24
CA MET A 622 -27.83 8.90 7.57
C MET A 622 -28.87 9.45 8.55
N LEU A 623 -28.43 10.21 9.55
CA LEU A 623 -29.34 10.89 10.50
C LEU A 623 -30.12 12.01 9.81
N ASP A 624 -29.46 12.77 8.94
CA ASP A 624 -30.12 13.79 8.12
C ASP A 624 -31.23 13.17 7.26
N ALA A 625 -30.90 12.09 6.56
CA ALA A 625 -31.90 11.35 5.75
C ALA A 625 -33.03 10.75 6.60
N ALA A 626 -32.73 10.26 7.80
CA ALA A 626 -33.74 9.73 8.70
C ALA A 626 -34.71 10.82 9.20
N GLY A 627 -34.21 12.06 9.36
CA GLY A 627 -35.02 13.21 9.76
C GLY A 627 -35.83 13.86 8.65
N ASP A 628 -35.36 13.80 7.41
CA ASP A 628 -35.96 14.49 6.24
C ASP A 628 -37.05 13.67 5.54
N SER A 629 -37.20 12.39 5.85
CA SER A 629 -38.18 11.55 5.17
C SER A 629 -39.63 11.98 5.48
N SER A 630 -40.50 11.92 4.46
CA SER A 630 -41.95 12.08 4.60
C SER A 630 -42.57 11.02 5.54
N SER A 631 -41.83 9.95 5.78
CA SER A 631 -42.06 8.90 6.77
C SER A 631 -40.80 8.74 7.58
N PRO A 632 -40.77 9.08 8.89
CA PRO A 632 -39.56 9.01 9.70
C PRO A 632 -38.95 7.61 9.65
N THR A 633 -37.65 7.52 9.33
CA THR A 633 -36.92 6.24 9.38
C THR A 633 -36.47 6.01 10.81
N PRO A 634 -36.86 4.88 11.45
CA PRO A 634 -36.35 4.58 12.77
C PRO A 634 -34.85 4.43 12.80
N VAL A 635 -34.22 5.00 13.82
CA VAL A 635 -32.75 5.01 14.00
C VAL A 635 -32.39 3.97 15.06
N VAL A 636 -31.47 3.08 14.68
CA VAL A 636 -30.78 2.18 15.63
C VAL A 636 -29.60 2.93 16.20
N ASP A 637 -29.62 3.19 17.49
CA ASP A 637 -28.64 3.99 18.21
C ASP A 637 -27.99 3.19 19.34
N ILE A 638 -26.67 3.07 19.30
CA ILE A 638 -25.83 2.44 20.33
C ILE A 638 -24.80 3.42 20.93
N SER A 639 -24.95 4.72 20.68
CA SER A 639 -24.00 5.73 21.12
C SER A 639 -23.83 5.78 22.64
N ASP A 640 -24.85 5.44 23.42
CA ASP A 640 -24.80 5.36 24.89
C ASP A 640 -23.77 4.33 25.40
N TYR A 641 -23.35 3.38 24.55
CA TYR A 641 -22.32 2.38 24.88
C TYR A 641 -20.91 2.77 24.40
N LEU A 642 -20.78 3.92 23.73
CA LEU A 642 -19.53 4.46 23.19
C LEU A 642 -19.16 5.78 23.83
N CYS A 643 -20.18 6.55 24.26
CA CYS A 643 -20.02 7.92 24.74
C CYS A 643 -20.73 8.08 26.11
N SER A 644 -20.20 8.96 26.94
CA SER A 644 -20.82 9.42 28.17
C SER A 644 -20.88 10.94 28.19
N GLU A 645 -22.03 11.52 28.54
CA GLU A 645 -22.28 12.96 28.49
C GLU A 645 -22.00 13.49 27.06
N ASP A 646 -21.01 14.39 26.92
CA ASP A 646 -20.62 15.01 25.65
C ASP A 646 -19.30 14.43 25.09
N ARG A 647 -18.83 13.27 25.60
CA ARG A 647 -17.55 12.69 25.22
C ARG A 647 -17.65 11.23 24.85
N CYS A 648 -17.01 10.87 23.74
CA CYS A 648 -16.81 9.50 23.35
C CYS A 648 -15.44 8.99 23.79
N HIS A 649 -15.30 7.70 23.98
CA HIS A 649 -14.18 7.08 24.66
C HIS A 649 -13.45 6.06 23.79
N MET A 650 -12.12 6.05 23.89
CA MET A 650 -11.28 5.04 23.24
C MET A 650 -11.00 3.82 24.09
N VAL A 651 -11.22 3.92 25.42
CA VAL A 651 -11.12 2.80 26.35
C VAL A 651 -12.44 2.65 27.08
N ILE A 652 -13.09 1.50 26.94
CA ILE A 652 -14.34 1.15 27.62
C ILE A 652 -14.24 -0.28 28.15
N GLY A 653 -14.52 -0.48 29.44
CA GLY A 653 -14.58 -1.78 30.08
C GLY A 653 -13.32 -2.63 29.87
N GLY A 654 -12.14 -2.01 29.90
CA GLY A 654 -10.86 -2.67 29.73
C GLY A 654 -10.50 -3.06 28.29
N LEU A 655 -11.22 -2.53 27.29
CA LEU A 655 -10.95 -2.71 25.87
C LEU A 655 -10.66 -1.39 25.16
N ILE A 656 -9.84 -1.41 24.13
CA ILE A 656 -9.73 -0.31 23.16
C ILE A 656 -10.87 -0.47 22.15
N VAL A 657 -11.67 0.58 22.01
CA VAL A 657 -12.92 0.56 21.23
C VAL A 657 -12.66 0.44 19.74
N TYR A 658 -11.64 1.12 19.22
CA TYR A 658 -11.33 1.16 17.79
C TYR A 658 -9.96 0.54 17.50
N PHE A 659 -9.85 -0.18 16.37
CA PHE A 659 -8.53 -0.67 15.92
C PHE A 659 -7.78 0.35 15.05
N ASP A 660 -8.49 1.34 14.51
CA ASP A 660 -7.95 2.47 13.73
C ASP A 660 -8.60 3.81 14.18
N ASP A 661 -8.92 4.71 13.26
CA ASP A 661 -9.54 6.02 13.52
C ASP A 661 -11.08 6.01 13.46
N ASN A 662 -11.70 4.93 12.96
CA ASN A 662 -13.16 4.90 12.76
C ASN A 662 -13.83 3.51 12.88
N HIS A 663 -13.06 2.41 12.82
CA HIS A 663 -13.64 1.08 12.89
C HIS A 663 -13.53 0.46 14.28
N LEU A 664 -14.62 -0.16 14.77
CA LEU A 664 -14.64 -0.86 16.03
C LEU A 664 -13.67 -2.05 16.03
N SER A 665 -12.93 -2.23 17.13
CA SER A 665 -12.17 -3.46 17.34
C SER A 665 -13.11 -4.66 17.46
N TYR A 666 -12.71 -5.81 16.93
CA TYR A 666 -13.55 -7.01 16.91
C TYR A 666 -14.05 -7.41 18.30
N THR A 667 -13.15 -7.43 19.28
CA THR A 667 -13.49 -7.85 20.65
C THR A 667 -14.47 -6.87 21.31
N PHE A 668 -14.33 -5.56 21.09
CA PHE A 668 -15.29 -4.59 21.61
C PHE A 668 -16.62 -4.67 20.88
N ALA A 669 -16.63 -4.78 19.54
CA ALA A 669 -17.85 -4.95 18.75
C ALA A 669 -18.66 -6.17 19.21
N GLN A 670 -18.00 -7.29 19.51
CA GLN A 670 -18.67 -8.47 20.07
C GLN A 670 -19.39 -8.18 21.40
N SER A 671 -18.84 -7.32 22.25
CA SER A 671 -19.48 -6.94 23.51
C SER A 671 -20.74 -6.09 23.33
N LEU A 672 -20.93 -5.47 22.15
CA LEU A 672 -22.12 -4.71 21.78
C LEU A 672 -23.31 -5.60 21.39
N SER A 673 -23.11 -6.91 21.15
CA SER A 673 -24.14 -7.81 20.62
C SER A 673 -25.52 -7.68 21.30
N PRO A 674 -25.67 -7.77 22.63
CA PRO A 674 -27.00 -7.68 23.29
C PRO A 674 -27.60 -6.28 23.13
N TYR A 675 -26.80 -5.24 23.10
CA TYR A 675 -27.23 -3.84 23.03
C TYR A 675 -27.66 -3.46 21.63
N LEU A 676 -26.92 -3.91 20.62
CA LEU A 676 -27.27 -3.72 19.20
C LEU A 676 -28.59 -4.40 18.87
N GLY A 677 -28.78 -5.65 19.32
CA GLY A 677 -30.03 -6.37 19.13
C GLY A 677 -31.21 -5.67 19.80
N ALA A 678 -31.05 -5.27 21.07
CA ALA A 678 -32.10 -4.54 21.80
C ALA A 678 -32.42 -3.18 21.14
N ALA A 679 -31.42 -2.47 20.60
CA ALA A 679 -31.66 -1.22 19.86
C ALA A 679 -32.43 -1.44 18.56
N ILE A 680 -32.20 -2.55 17.84
CA ILE A 680 -32.98 -2.95 16.66
C ILE A 680 -34.43 -3.28 17.07
N GLU A 681 -34.63 -4.07 18.10
CA GLU A 681 -35.99 -4.38 18.60
C GLU A 681 -36.77 -3.11 18.98
N LYS A 682 -36.12 -2.20 19.69
CA LYS A 682 -36.73 -0.90 20.08
C LYS A 682 -37.05 -0.03 18.85
N ALA A 683 -36.24 -0.06 17.80
CA ALA A 683 -36.48 0.67 16.56
C ALA A 683 -37.65 0.06 15.74
N LEU A 684 -37.99 -1.20 15.96
CA LEU A 684 -39.10 -1.90 15.30
C LEU A 684 -40.45 -1.74 16.04
N GLU A 685 -40.45 -1.29 17.30
CA GLU A 685 -41.69 -0.97 18.10
C GLU A 685 -42.32 0.35 17.62
#